data_c6081ec05d93a32542ae7a70cd8ee553
#
_entry.id   c6081ec05d93a32542ae7a70cd8ee553
#
_cell.length_a   1.000
_cell.length_b   1.000
_cell.length_c   1.000
_cell.angle_alpha   90.00
_cell.angle_beta   90.00
_cell.angle_gamma   90.00
#
_symmetry.space_group_name_H-M   'P 1'
#
loop_
_entity.id
_entity.type
_entity.pdbx_description
1 polymer ?
#
loop_
_entity_poly.entity_id
_entity_poly.type
_entity_poly.pdbx_seq_one_letter_code
_entity_poly.pdbx_strand_id
1 'polypeptide(L)'
;MAVIIDVRNCIQLLRSCSAVAGQQLHQLLLKSGHVPSSLPPSNSLLLMYARCSPLHQHDARRLFDEMPVKNCFSYNSVITSHLNSGDHHAALNIFRSMPERNTFSWNTIITGIVSTGNLDMAHSLLIEMPVKDPVACNAVLHRYVRRGRADEAFALLRTVGQCSGADASSPWNDPFVLATIVGACADWMKYDFGKQAHARMVVSKIEQDLVLSCALVNMYCKCGDLDSARYVLNGLTQVDEFSLSALIYGYASCGHLHEAIRLFDRKEEPSIAMWNSLISGCAFACCGNDAFALFARMMRSDVLPDSSTYASILNVCGFSVMVNPGQQIHGCGLKCGAVNDIIVASALIDFYSKCGLWEDACRAFRELRFHDTIVLNSMITVYSNCGQIEEARRIFDMITGKSVISWNSMVVGLSQNGHARDALGLFCEMHRLGLRLDKVAIASALSASSSICSISFGEQIFSLATVLGLQSDHVVASSLIDLYCKCGSLANGCRIFEEIDKPDEVLWNSMLIGYASNGYGHEALELLELMKTKGIKPSERTFIAVLSACCHSGLVKEGLTWFHRMQADFSVSPSAEHYACVTDLLVRAGRLEESVEFIENMPFEADAVSWTTVIGGCKAQGNEAMMQKVAKKLMEMESSHPSFALSYFHALCCQPIPGPLVGGSAAAKDVNKWLDEIIGGYDSSIREFHGGDDQKLLISLLKILCRHYGKLRSPFGSDPSQEGIAGPEMAVTKLFSSCKSSGAHKGEYGAIVHCMKNIPSENQIQATAKEVQNPLVSGRRKEALQYAQADVFNGENPTVDGNYGNLHYGKLWYQYTSS
;
A
#
# COMPACT_ATOMS: atom_id res chain seq x y z
N MET A 1 37.61 -24.11 63.12
CA MET A 1 38.09 -22.76 62.64
C MET A 1 36.91 -22.00 62.07
N ALA A 2 36.44 -20.99 62.82
CA ALA A 2 35.41 -20.11 62.31
C ALA A 2 36.08 -19.24 61.26
N VAL A 3 35.72 -19.39 59.95
CA VAL A 3 36.17 -18.49 58.92
C VAL A 3 35.51 -17.14 59.22
N ILE A 4 36.26 -16.17 59.65
CA ILE A 4 35.75 -14.79 59.79
C ILE A 4 35.48 -14.28 58.36
N ILE A 5 34.24 -14.36 57.95
CA ILE A 5 33.83 -13.89 56.66
C ILE A 5 33.68 -12.35 56.74
N ASP A 6 34.47 -11.64 55.96
CA ASP A 6 34.26 -10.20 55.81
C ASP A 6 33.01 -9.96 54.97
N VAL A 7 31.90 -9.70 55.66
CA VAL A 7 30.57 -9.46 55.07
C VAL A 7 30.58 -8.26 54.15
N ARG A 8 31.43 -7.23 54.38
CA ARG A 8 31.51 -6.04 53.50
C ARG A 8 32.10 -6.43 52.14
N ASN A 9 33.16 -7.23 52.13
CA ASN A 9 33.74 -7.74 50.87
C ASN A 9 32.79 -8.65 50.12
N CYS A 10 32.03 -9.50 50.81
CA CYS A 10 31.00 -10.32 50.19
C CYS A 10 29.89 -9.47 49.52
N ILE A 11 29.40 -8.43 50.17
CA ILE A 11 28.41 -7.49 49.61
C ILE A 11 28.98 -6.78 48.36
N GLN A 12 30.26 -6.40 48.40
CA GLN A 12 30.89 -5.76 47.25
C GLN A 12 31.05 -6.70 46.05
N LEU A 13 31.44 -7.94 46.32
CA LEU A 13 31.54 -9.00 45.27
C LEU A 13 30.18 -9.34 44.68
N LEU A 14 29.10 -9.39 45.46
CA LEU A 14 27.72 -9.63 44.99
C LEU A 14 27.23 -8.57 44.00
N ARG A 15 27.81 -7.38 43.97
CA ARG A 15 27.43 -6.31 43.02
C ARG A 15 27.87 -6.57 41.57
N SER A 16 28.89 -7.41 41.36
CA SER A 16 29.51 -7.64 40.04
C SER A 16 29.70 -9.10 39.68
N CYS A 17 29.38 -10.06 40.58
CA CYS A 17 29.60 -11.47 40.33
C CYS A 17 28.62 -12.10 39.34
N SER A 18 29.01 -13.24 38.73
CA SER A 18 28.14 -14.14 37.98
C SER A 18 27.17 -14.91 38.90
N ALA A 19 26.11 -15.47 38.30
CA ALA A 19 25.12 -16.28 39.04
C ALA A 19 25.75 -17.43 39.87
N VAL A 20 26.70 -18.17 39.31
CA VAL A 20 27.37 -19.30 39.95
C VAL A 20 28.21 -18.83 41.15
N ALA A 21 29.00 -17.77 40.96
CA ALA A 21 29.78 -17.18 42.07
C ALA A 21 28.86 -16.61 43.16
N GLY A 22 27.74 -16.01 42.76
CA GLY A 22 26.75 -15.47 43.69
C GLY A 22 26.05 -16.57 44.50
N GLN A 23 25.76 -17.74 43.95
CA GLN A 23 25.24 -18.91 44.67
C GLN A 23 26.24 -19.45 45.66
N GLN A 24 27.54 -19.49 45.33
CA GLN A 24 28.60 -19.90 46.26
C GLN A 24 28.69 -18.90 47.45
N LEU A 25 28.63 -17.60 47.18
CA LEU A 25 28.59 -16.59 48.21
C LEU A 25 27.34 -16.67 49.06
N HIS A 26 26.17 -17.00 48.48
CA HIS A 26 24.94 -17.25 49.23
C HIS A 26 25.10 -18.38 50.21
N GLN A 27 25.65 -19.52 49.77
CA GLN A 27 25.90 -20.68 50.65
C GLN A 27 26.88 -20.36 51.83
N LEU A 28 27.90 -19.56 51.55
CA LEU A 28 28.83 -19.08 52.55
C LEU A 28 28.14 -18.18 53.61
N LEU A 29 27.33 -17.23 53.15
CA LEU A 29 26.58 -16.30 53.99
C LEU A 29 25.48 -17.01 54.84
N LEU A 30 24.86 -18.08 54.32
CA LEU A 30 23.94 -18.95 55.00
C LEU A 30 24.68 -19.72 56.14
N LYS A 31 25.83 -20.35 55.84
CA LYS A 31 26.62 -21.08 56.83
C LYS A 31 27.16 -20.21 57.95
N SER A 32 27.40 -18.93 57.65
CA SER A 32 27.86 -17.97 58.68
C SER A 32 26.73 -17.33 59.50
N GLY A 33 25.46 -17.64 59.17
CA GLY A 33 24.29 -17.13 59.91
C GLY A 33 23.95 -15.65 59.56
N HIS A 34 24.60 -15.08 58.59
CA HIS A 34 24.33 -13.70 58.19
C HIS A 34 23.09 -13.57 57.27
N VAL A 35 22.65 -14.62 56.61
CA VAL A 35 21.47 -14.71 55.77
C VAL A 35 20.59 -15.83 56.34
N PRO A 36 19.29 -15.62 56.45
CA PRO A 36 18.48 -14.46 56.07
C PRO A 36 18.38 -13.37 57.17
N SER A 37 19.09 -13.50 58.27
CA SER A 37 18.90 -12.68 59.49
C SER A 37 19.34 -11.21 59.36
N SER A 38 20.29 -10.89 58.45
CA SER A 38 20.82 -9.54 58.24
C SER A 38 20.33 -8.95 56.92
N LEU A 39 19.76 -7.74 56.93
CA LEU A 39 19.22 -7.00 55.76
C LEU A 39 20.28 -6.70 54.69
N PRO A 40 21.50 -6.18 54.99
CA PRO A 40 22.40 -5.77 53.88
C PRO A 40 22.89 -6.93 53.01
N PRO A 41 23.34 -8.08 53.52
CA PRO A 41 23.73 -9.19 52.65
C PRO A 41 22.54 -9.85 51.97
N SER A 42 21.39 -9.97 52.61
CA SER A 42 20.17 -10.54 52.03
C SER A 42 19.66 -9.66 50.85
N ASN A 43 19.63 -8.35 51.01
CA ASN A 43 19.26 -7.43 49.93
C ASN A 43 20.26 -7.47 48.77
N SER A 44 21.55 -7.59 49.03
CA SER A 44 22.57 -7.70 47.98
C SER A 44 22.44 -9.00 47.19
N LEU A 45 22.08 -10.09 47.83
CA LEU A 45 21.75 -11.38 47.20
C LEU A 45 20.48 -11.29 46.36
N LEU A 46 19.41 -10.66 46.87
CA LEU A 46 18.18 -10.45 46.09
C LEU A 46 18.45 -9.65 44.82
N LEU A 47 19.24 -8.58 44.93
CA LEU A 47 19.64 -7.78 43.76
C LEU A 47 20.50 -8.56 42.75
N MET A 48 21.39 -9.42 43.24
CA MET A 48 22.21 -10.29 42.37
C MET A 48 21.32 -11.28 41.63
N TYR A 49 20.41 -11.98 42.31
CA TYR A 49 19.48 -12.88 41.66
C TYR A 49 18.58 -12.19 40.66
N ALA A 50 18.08 -10.97 40.96
CA ALA A 50 17.28 -10.17 40.05
C ALA A 50 18.02 -9.81 38.74
N ARG A 51 19.37 -9.66 38.79
CA ARG A 51 20.18 -9.33 37.62
C ARG A 51 20.61 -10.54 36.80
N CYS A 52 20.85 -11.68 37.46
CA CYS A 52 21.65 -12.75 36.86
C CYS A 52 20.88 -13.65 35.88
N SER A 53 19.58 -13.84 35.97
CA SER A 53 18.79 -14.61 34.98
C SER A 53 17.35 -14.84 35.43
N PRO A 54 16.38 -15.00 34.50
CA PRO A 54 15.05 -15.53 34.82
C PRO A 54 15.07 -16.87 35.56
N LEU A 55 16.11 -17.71 35.40
CA LEU A 55 16.25 -19.02 35.98
C LEU A 55 16.40 -18.98 37.53
N HIS A 56 16.83 -17.85 38.12
CA HIS A 56 17.07 -17.69 39.57
C HIS A 56 15.94 -16.98 40.31
N GLN A 57 14.80 -16.78 39.65
CA GLN A 57 13.62 -16.15 40.24
C GLN A 57 13.15 -16.94 41.51
N HIS A 58 13.21 -18.26 41.45
CA HIS A 58 12.80 -19.11 42.56
C HIS A 58 13.71 -18.94 43.81
N ASP A 59 15.02 -18.80 43.56
CA ASP A 59 15.99 -18.56 44.63
C ASP A 59 15.79 -17.17 45.30
N ALA A 60 15.52 -16.15 44.45
CA ALA A 60 15.18 -14.81 44.97
C ALA A 60 13.91 -14.83 45.82
N ARG A 61 12.87 -15.51 45.34
CA ARG A 61 11.60 -15.61 46.06
C ARG A 61 11.74 -16.35 47.36
N ARG A 62 12.43 -17.52 47.40
CA ARG A 62 12.67 -18.29 48.58
C ARG A 62 13.44 -17.51 49.66
N LEU A 63 14.52 -16.83 49.25
CA LEU A 63 15.30 -15.97 50.15
C LEU A 63 14.41 -14.85 50.71
N PHE A 64 13.60 -14.21 49.89
CA PHE A 64 12.70 -13.17 50.34
C PHE A 64 11.67 -13.68 51.35
N ASP A 65 11.10 -14.86 51.12
CA ASP A 65 10.11 -15.44 52.06
C ASP A 65 10.73 -15.81 53.41
N GLU A 66 11.99 -16.26 53.44
CA GLU A 66 12.74 -16.62 54.62
C GLU A 66 13.26 -15.41 55.45
N MET A 67 13.28 -14.20 54.83
CA MET A 67 13.75 -13.00 55.56
C MET A 67 12.79 -12.59 56.67
N PRO A 68 13.24 -12.45 57.95
CA PRO A 68 12.38 -12.04 59.03
C PRO A 68 12.00 -10.58 59.00
N VAL A 69 12.87 -9.71 58.45
CA VAL A 69 12.64 -8.30 58.27
C VAL A 69 12.81 -7.93 56.82
N LYS A 70 11.81 -7.24 56.27
CA LYS A 70 11.76 -6.84 54.86
C LYS A 70 11.58 -5.33 54.78
N ASN A 71 12.36 -4.69 53.95
CA ASN A 71 12.21 -3.25 53.63
C ASN A 71 11.83 -3.00 52.18
N CYS A 72 11.54 -1.75 51.83
CA CYS A 72 11.18 -1.38 50.46
C CYS A 72 12.20 -1.86 49.42
N PHE A 73 13.49 -1.92 49.75
CA PHE A 73 14.53 -2.41 48.85
C PHE A 73 14.40 -3.93 48.60
N SER A 74 14.12 -4.71 49.66
CA SER A 74 13.89 -6.17 49.52
C SER A 74 12.71 -6.45 48.60
N TYR A 75 11.59 -5.74 48.79
CA TYR A 75 10.40 -5.86 47.93
C TYR A 75 10.70 -5.48 46.47
N ASN A 76 11.34 -4.32 46.25
CA ASN A 76 11.66 -3.84 44.89
C ASN A 76 12.61 -4.79 44.15
N SER A 77 13.57 -5.42 44.84
CA SER A 77 14.48 -6.40 44.21
C SER A 77 13.75 -7.65 43.73
N VAL A 78 12.78 -8.14 44.52
CA VAL A 78 11.98 -9.31 44.15
C VAL A 78 10.98 -8.95 43.06
N ILE A 79 10.36 -7.78 43.09
CA ILE A 79 9.50 -7.25 42.03
C ILE A 79 10.29 -7.22 40.69
N THR A 80 11.52 -6.65 40.72
CA THR A 80 12.40 -6.62 39.53
C THR A 80 12.73 -7.99 39.03
N SER A 81 12.98 -8.99 39.91
CA SER A 81 13.24 -10.37 39.50
C SER A 81 12.04 -10.98 38.75
N HIS A 82 10.83 -10.81 39.26
CA HIS A 82 9.62 -11.28 38.60
C HIS A 82 9.35 -10.57 37.27
N LEU A 83 9.60 -9.27 37.19
CA LEU A 83 9.45 -8.50 35.95
C LEU A 83 10.46 -8.95 34.87
N ASN A 84 11.71 -9.23 35.26
CA ASN A 84 12.75 -9.74 34.35
C ASN A 84 12.43 -11.14 33.82
N SER A 85 11.67 -11.96 34.59
CA SER A 85 11.19 -13.27 34.14
C SER A 85 9.87 -13.23 33.35
N GLY A 86 9.27 -12.04 33.18
CA GLY A 86 7.99 -11.84 32.49
C GLY A 86 6.75 -12.11 33.35
N ASP A 87 6.91 -12.47 34.62
CA ASP A 87 5.79 -12.75 35.52
C ASP A 87 5.28 -11.47 36.20
N HIS A 88 4.56 -10.66 35.42
CA HIS A 88 4.02 -9.40 35.90
C HIS A 88 2.89 -9.58 36.95
N HIS A 89 2.17 -10.73 36.95
CA HIS A 89 1.15 -11.00 37.93
C HIS A 89 1.74 -11.22 39.32
N ALA A 90 2.79 -12.02 39.45
CA ALA A 90 3.48 -12.19 40.70
C ALA A 90 4.15 -10.88 41.21
N ALA A 91 4.76 -10.12 40.29
CA ALA A 91 5.33 -8.82 40.61
C ALA A 91 4.26 -7.87 41.22
N LEU A 92 3.06 -7.81 40.61
CA LEU A 92 1.96 -6.98 41.07
C LEU A 92 1.42 -7.45 42.42
N ASN A 93 1.32 -8.76 42.66
CA ASN A 93 0.89 -9.31 43.95
C ASN A 93 1.87 -8.93 45.06
N ILE A 94 3.17 -9.00 44.81
CA ILE A 94 4.20 -8.57 45.76
C ILE A 94 4.12 -7.07 46.04
N PHE A 95 3.95 -6.27 44.98
CA PHE A 95 3.78 -4.83 45.08
C PHE A 95 2.55 -4.47 45.92
N ARG A 96 1.42 -5.15 45.76
CA ARG A 96 0.20 -4.94 46.53
C ARG A 96 0.34 -5.36 48.00
N SER A 97 1.21 -6.34 48.30
CA SER A 97 1.49 -6.81 49.65
C SER A 97 2.47 -5.91 50.40
N MET A 98 3.09 -4.89 49.76
CA MET A 98 4.01 -3.96 50.43
C MET A 98 3.28 -3.13 51.50
N PRO A 99 3.80 -3.08 52.75
CA PRO A 99 3.23 -2.25 53.81
C PRO A 99 3.28 -0.75 53.47
N GLU A 100 4.41 -0.30 52.96
CA GLU A 100 4.64 1.08 52.54
C GLU A 100 5.21 1.11 51.10
N ARG A 101 4.66 1.97 50.28
CA ARG A 101 5.08 2.12 48.87
C ARG A 101 5.64 3.51 48.67
N ASN A 102 6.93 3.60 48.34
CA ASN A 102 7.57 4.86 48.01
C ASN A 102 7.56 5.09 46.47
N THR A 103 7.94 6.30 46.05
CA THR A 103 8.00 6.67 44.62
C THR A 103 8.86 5.68 43.78
N PHE A 104 9.98 5.23 44.36
CA PHE A 104 10.84 4.26 43.69
C PHE A 104 10.14 2.92 43.47
N SER A 105 9.31 2.43 44.40
CA SER A 105 8.54 1.20 44.26
C SER A 105 7.49 1.32 43.14
N TRP A 106 6.80 2.46 43.05
CA TRP A 106 5.87 2.75 41.97
C TRP A 106 6.58 2.82 40.61
N ASN A 107 7.71 3.53 40.53
CA ASN A 107 8.51 3.58 39.29
C ASN A 107 8.99 2.20 38.86
N THR A 108 9.47 1.36 39.81
CA THR A 108 9.95 0.00 39.49
C THR A 108 8.85 -0.86 38.88
N ILE A 109 7.65 -0.87 39.49
CA ILE A 109 6.56 -1.71 38.94
C ILE A 109 6.03 -1.17 37.61
N ILE A 110 5.81 0.15 37.49
CA ILE A 110 5.27 0.75 36.27
C ILE A 110 6.24 0.57 35.08
N THR A 111 7.52 0.94 35.24
CA THR A 111 8.53 0.82 34.20
C THR A 111 8.75 -0.65 33.80
N GLY A 112 8.72 -1.56 34.76
CA GLY A 112 8.82 -2.99 34.51
C GLY A 112 7.64 -3.53 33.72
N ILE A 113 6.41 -3.17 34.07
CA ILE A 113 5.20 -3.59 33.31
C ILE A 113 5.19 -2.96 31.91
N VAL A 114 5.66 -1.73 31.75
CA VAL A 114 5.86 -1.11 30.44
C VAL A 114 6.83 -1.93 29.58
N SER A 115 7.91 -2.44 30.15
CA SER A 115 8.90 -3.26 29.43
C SER A 115 8.34 -4.62 29.00
N THR A 116 7.46 -5.24 29.80
CA THR A 116 6.78 -6.51 29.44
C THR A 116 5.66 -6.32 28.40
N GLY A 117 5.28 -5.09 28.10
CA GLY A 117 4.35 -4.77 27.01
C GLY A 117 2.88 -4.60 27.44
N ASN A 118 2.52 -4.79 28.70
CA ASN A 118 1.15 -4.59 29.20
C ASN A 118 0.90 -3.12 29.55
N LEU A 119 0.59 -2.33 28.52
CA LEU A 119 0.49 -0.88 28.65
C LEU A 119 -0.76 -0.43 29.41
N ASP A 120 -1.86 -1.15 29.27
CA ASP A 120 -3.13 -0.76 29.94
C ASP A 120 -3.04 -0.95 31.46
N MET A 121 -2.33 -2.01 31.91
CA MET A 121 -2.03 -2.21 33.32
C MET A 121 -1.07 -1.12 33.86
N ALA A 122 -0.04 -0.77 33.10
CA ALA A 122 0.88 0.30 33.48
C ALA A 122 0.17 1.66 33.58
N HIS A 123 -0.77 1.94 32.68
CA HIS A 123 -1.62 3.13 32.69
C HIS A 123 -2.49 3.16 33.95
N SER A 124 -3.17 2.09 34.31
CA SER A 124 -4.00 1.99 35.49
C SER A 124 -3.18 2.23 36.77
N LEU A 125 -1.99 1.62 36.88
CA LEU A 125 -1.09 1.84 37.99
C LEU A 125 -0.58 3.27 38.09
N LEU A 126 -0.33 3.93 36.95
CA LEU A 126 0.08 5.33 36.95
C LEU A 126 -1.06 6.23 37.44
N ILE A 127 -2.31 5.92 37.14
CA ILE A 127 -3.47 6.65 37.68
C ILE A 127 -3.61 6.41 39.18
N GLU A 128 -3.37 5.17 39.68
CA GLU A 128 -3.42 4.83 41.09
C GLU A 128 -2.27 5.49 41.91
N MET A 129 -1.16 5.84 41.27
CA MET A 129 0.02 6.40 41.92
C MET A 129 -0.33 7.74 42.64
N PRO A 130 -0.09 7.89 43.97
CA PRO A 130 -0.55 9.05 44.71
C PRO A 130 0.10 10.38 44.28
N VAL A 131 1.42 10.35 44.06
CA VAL A 131 2.20 11.46 43.53
C VAL A 131 2.78 11.04 42.20
N LYS A 132 2.39 11.71 41.09
CA LYS A 132 2.84 11.39 39.78
C LYS A 132 4.32 11.72 39.58
N ASP A 133 5.14 10.70 39.35
CA ASP A 133 6.58 10.90 39.14
C ASP A 133 6.90 11.02 37.64
N PRO A 134 7.77 11.98 37.25
CA PRO A 134 8.21 12.14 35.84
C PRO A 134 8.73 10.86 35.19
N VAL A 135 9.48 10.02 35.91
CA VAL A 135 10.06 8.79 35.39
C VAL A 135 8.97 7.80 34.95
N ALA A 136 7.97 7.54 35.83
CA ALA A 136 6.85 6.66 35.47
C ALA A 136 6.00 7.23 34.35
N CYS A 137 5.70 8.55 34.40
CA CYS A 137 4.95 9.22 33.34
C CYS A 137 5.64 9.12 32.00
N ASN A 138 6.95 9.41 31.96
CA ASN A 138 7.72 9.36 30.70
C ASN A 138 7.82 7.94 30.13
N ALA A 139 8.00 6.93 30.98
CA ALA A 139 8.04 5.53 30.53
C ALA A 139 6.74 5.12 29.82
N VAL A 140 5.58 5.44 30.41
CA VAL A 140 4.27 5.13 29.82
C VAL A 140 4.04 5.94 28.55
N LEU A 141 4.30 7.26 28.57
CA LEU A 141 4.16 8.14 27.41
C LEU A 141 5.04 7.69 26.24
N HIS A 142 6.33 7.45 26.48
CA HIS A 142 7.25 6.99 25.45
C HIS A 142 6.78 5.68 24.81
N ARG A 143 6.16 4.80 25.59
CA ARG A 143 5.63 3.54 25.05
C ARG A 143 4.35 3.76 24.24
N TYR A 144 3.47 4.67 24.62
CA TYR A 144 2.33 5.10 23.79
C TYR A 144 2.80 5.68 22.47
N VAL A 145 3.79 6.58 22.52
CA VAL A 145 4.39 7.18 21.32
C VAL A 145 4.93 6.10 20.39
N ARG A 146 5.73 5.17 20.91
CA ARG A 146 6.29 4.06 20.11
C ARG A 146 5.24 3.12 19.51
N ARG A 147 4.06 3.04 20.10
CA ARG A 147 2.95 2.20 19.59
C ARG A 147 1.95 2.99 18.73
N GLY A 148 2.18 4.26 18.47
CA GLY A 148 1.26 5.10 17.68
C GLY A 148 -0.09 5.37 18.35
N ARG A 149 -0.22 5.18 19.68
CA ARG A 149 -1.46 5.41 20.43
C ARG A 149 -1.53 6.88 20.90
N ALA A 150 -1.77 7.78 19.93
CA ALA A 150 -1.75 9.23 20.18
C ALA A 150 -2.83 9.68 21.15
N ASP A 151 -4.06 9.22 20.95
CA ASP A 151 -5.21 9.70 21.74
C ASP A 151 -5.08 9.32 23.20
N GLU A 152 -4.60 8.11 23.50
CA GLU A 152 -4.36 7.66 24.86
C GLU A 152 -3.18 8.39 25.49
N ALA A 153 -2.13 8.70 24.74
CA ALA A 153 -1.03 9.52 25.24
C ALA A 153 -1.52 10.91 25.64
N PHE A 154 -2.32 11.56 24.80
CA PHE A 154 -2.89 12.87 25.11
C PHE A 154 -3.96 12.81 26.20
N ALA A 155 -4.76 11.76 26.29
CA ALA A 155 -5.70 11.53 27.38
C ALA A 155 -4.96 11.42 28.74
N LEU A 156 -3.89 10.61 28.77
CA LEU A 156 -3.03 10.48 29.95
C LEU A 156 -2.46 11.84 30.38
N LEU A 157 -1.95 12.61 29.41
CA LEU A 157 -1.41 13.96 29.70
C LEU A 157 -2.44 14.90 30.31
N ARG A 158 -3.68 14.89 29.80
CA ARG A 158 -4.78 15.69 30.37
C ARG A 158 -5.09 15.26 31.81
N THR A 159 -5.17 13.93 32.07
CA THR A 159 -5.46 13.37 33.37
C THR A 159 -4.36 13.71 34.39
N VAL A 160 -3.10 13.53 34.03
CA VAL A 160 -1.93 13.84 34.86
C VAL A 160 -1.87 15.36 35.12
N GLY A 161 -2.16 16.19 34.10
CA GLY A 161 -2.17 17.64 34.20
C GLY A 161 -3.26 18.19 35.14
N GLN A 162 -4.41 17.55 35.19
CA GLN A 162 -5.52 17.91 36.07
C GLN A 162 -5.25 17.54 37.55
N CYS A 163 -4.55 16.41 37.77
CA CYS A 163 -4.23 15.94 39.12
C CYS A 163 -3.06 16.70 39.79
N SER A 164 -2.20 17.33 39.00
CA SER A 164 -1.01 18.04 39.45
C SER A 164 -1.29 19.54 39.33
N GLY A 165 -1.64 20.22 40.41
CA GLY A 165 -1.82 21.67 40.41
C GLY A 165 -0.61 22.43 39.80
N ALA A 166 -0.53 23.76 40.04
CA ALA A 166 0.57 24.59 39.51
C ALA A 166 1.93 24.37 40.24
N ASP A 167 2.09 23.27 40.95
CA ASP A 167 3.28 22.96 41.75
C ASP A 167 4.50 22.66 40.90
N ALA A 168 5.66 23.08 41.37
CA ALA A 168 6.97 22.84 40.68
C ALA A 168 7.31 21.35 40.52
N SER A 169 6.69 20.44 41.27
CA SER A 169 6.84 19.00 41.21
C SER A 169 5.95 18.32 40.19
N SER A 170 5.20 19.06 39.37
CA SER A 170 4.35 18.49 38.33
C SER A 170 5.21 17.82 37.23
N PRO A 171 4.88 16.59 36.81
CA PRO A 171 5.56 15.94 35.69
C PRO A 171 5.59 16.77 34.38
N TRP A 172 4.66 17.70 34.24
CA TRP A 172 4.61 18.66 33.15
C TRP A 172 5.75 19.70 33.15
N ASN A 173 6.48 19.84 34.26
CA ASN A 173 7.60 20.77 34.36
C ASN A 173 8.95 20.04 34.17
N ASP A 174 8.92 18.73 33.98
CA ASP A 174 10.11 17.92 33.72
C ASP A 174 10.56 18.04 32.27
N PRO A 175 11.83 18.43 31.96
CA PRO A 175 12.30 18.61 30.61
C PRO A 175 12.24 17.34 29.75
N PHE A 176 12.48 16.16 30.33
CA PHE A 176 12.43 14.89 29.59
C PHE A 176 10.99 14.51 29.20
N VAL A 177 10.02 14.73 30.08
CA VAL A 177 8.61 14.51 29.78
C VAL A 177 8.17 15.46 28.68
N LEU A 178 8.54 16.75 28.76
CA LEU A 178 8.23 17.75 27.75
C LEU A 178 8.88 17.44 26.40
N ALA A 179 10.14 17.01 26.39
CA ALA A 179 10.82 16.59 25.14
C ALA A 179 10.11 15.39 24.48
N THR A 180 9.64 14.43 25.28
CA THR A 180 8.86 13.27 24.77
C THR A 180 7.51 13.72 24.18
N ILE A 181 6.82 14.66 24.84
CA ILE A 181 5.55 15.21 24.37
C ILE A 181 5.74 15.98 23.05
N VAL A 182 6.73 16.87 23.02
CA VAL A 182 7.02 17.67 21.82
C VAL A 182 7.46 16.79 20.67
N GLY A 183 8.28 15.76 20.91
CA GLY A 183 8.65 14.75 19.93
C GLY A 183 7.42 13.99 19.38
N ALA A 184 6.51 13.60 20.26
CA ALA A 184 5.25 12.98 19.86
C ALA A 184 4.37 13.92 19.02
N CYS A 185 4.29 15.20 19.37
CA CYS A 185 3.57 16.20 18.57
C CYS A 185 4.19 16.37 17.19
N ALA A 186 5.52 16.29 17.08
CA ALA A 186 6.23 16.29 15.80
C ALA A 186 5.87 15.08 14.93
N ASP A 187 5.87 13.88 15.51
CA ASP A 187 5.61 12.64 14.77
C ASP A 187 4.15 12.51 14.33
N TRP A 188 3.22 13.08 15.09
CA TRP A 188 1.78 13.02 14.80
C TRP A 188 1.21 14.30 14.19
N MET A 189 2.08 15.27 13.89
CA MET A 189 1.71 16.58 13.32
C MET A 189 0.64 17.32 14.15
N LYS A 190 0.67 17.16 15.50
CA LYS A 190 -0.29 17.78 16.42
C LYS A 190 0.19 19.17 16.85
N TYR A 191 0.09 20.13 15.93
CA TYR A 191 0.58 21.50 16.09
C TYR A 191 0.06 22.20 17.36
N ASP A 192 -1.25 22.17 17.60
CA ASP A 192 -1.87 22.86 18.72
C ASP A 192 -1.37 22.37 20.08
N PHE A 193 -1.18 21.06 20.23
CA PHE A 193 -0.61 20.47 21.44
C PHE A 193 0.86 20.85 21.64
N GLY A 194 1.64 20.83 20.57
CA GLY A 194 3.04 21.26 20.59
C GLY A 194 3.18 22.73 21.02
N LYS A 195 2.32 23.58 20.49
CA LYS A 195 2.27 25.01 20.84
C LYS A 195 1.84 25.24 22.31
N GLN A 196 0.89 24.48 22.81
CA GLN A 196 0.50 24.51 24.24
C GLN A 196 1.66 24.05 25.13
N ALA A 197 2.38 23.00 24.77
CA ALA A 197 3.56 22.54 25.49
C ALA A 197 4.64 23.64 25.53
N HIS A 198 4.94 24.27 24.41
CA HIS A 198 5.90 25.39 24.33
C HIS A 198 5.44 26.59 25.19
N ALA A 199 4.18 27.01 25.07
CA ALA A 199 3.62 28.10 25.88
C ALA A 199 3.75 27.80 27.37
N ARG A 200 3.51 26.56 27.80
CA ARG A 200 3.68 26.15 29.21
C ARG A 200 5.14 26.24 29.65
N MET A 201 6.10 25.85 28.84
CA MET A 201 7.53 25.97 29.13
C MET A 201 7.92 27.43 29.41
N VAL A 202 7.42 28.35 28.57
CA VAL A 202 7.66 29.79 28.71
C VAL A 202 7.04 30.32 29.99
N VAL A 203 5.78 29.97 30.27
CA VAL A 203 5.05 30.43 31.48
C VAL A 203 5.69 29.89 32.78
N SER A 204 6.09 28.60 32.76
CA SER A 204 6.73 27.96 33.93
C SER A 204 8.22 28.27 34.05
N LYS A 205 8.77 29.11 33.19
CA LYS A 205 10.20 29.51 33.17
C LYS A 205 11.14 28.30 33.21
N ILE A 206 10.79 27.24 32.52
CA ILE A 206 11.64 26.04 32.41
C ILE A 206 12.84 26.40 31.57
N GLU A 207 14.04 26.15 32.08
CA GLU A 207 15.27 26.32 31.29
C GLU A 207 15.20 25.39 30.07
N GLN A 208 15.24 25.99 28.92
CA GLN A 208 15.26 25.23 27.65
C GLN A 208 16.71 24.72 27.47
N ASP A 209 16.92 23.47 27.84
CA ASP A 209 18.16 22.79 27.50
C ASP A 209 18.22 22.51 25.98
N LEU A 210 19.39 22.06 25.51
CA LEU A 210 19.62 21.79 24.10
C LEU A 210 18.65 20.74 23.55
N VAL A 211 18.36 19.68 24.33
CA VAL A 211 17.49 18.57 23.92
C VAL A 211 16.05 19.05 23.69
N LEU A 212 15.53 19.86 24.60
CA LEU A 212 14.19 20.39 24.53
C LEU A 212 14.02 21.37 23.38
N SER A 213 15.02 22.24 23.18
CA SER A 213 15.06 23.18 22.06
C SER A 213 15.13 22.47 20.71
N CYS A 214 15.93 21.41 20.58
CA CYS A 214 15.98 20.57 19.40
C CYS A 214 14.63 19.92 19.10
N ALA A 215 13.95 19.41 20.14
CA ALA A 215 12.62 18.81 20.00
C ALA A 215 11.58 19.83 19.51
N LEU A 216 11.64 21.08 20.04
CA LEU A 216 10.75 22.19 19.62
C LEU A 216 11.00 22.58 18.15
N VAL A 217 12.27 22.77 17.77
CA VAL A 217 12.63 23.08 16.37
C VAL A 217 12.10 21.99 15.43
N ASN A 218 12.35 20.72 15.75
CA ASN A 218 11.85 19.60 14.96
C ASN A 218 10.32 19.56 14.86
N MET A 219 9.62 19.82 15.99
CA MET A 219 8.16 19.85 16.03
C MET A 219 7.59 20.97 15.13
N TYR A 220 8.12 22.18 15.27
CA TYR A 220 7.66 23.31 14.44
C TYR A 220 7.97 23.07 12.96
N CYS A 221 9.15 22.52 12.63
CA CYS A 221 9.52 22.19 11.25
C CYS A 221 8.58 21.14 10.65
N LYS A 222 8.29 20.04 11.35
CA LYS A 222 7.38 19.01 10.88
C LYS A 222 5.92 19.50 10.75
N CYS A 223 5.52 20.44 11.61
CA CYS A 223 4.20 21.06 11.55
C CYS A 223 4.10 22.24 10.55
N GLY A 224 5.17 22.59 9.87
CA GLY A 224 5.20 23.64 8.84
C GLY A 224 5.32 25.07 9.37
N ASP A 225 5.48 25.29 10.68
CA ASP A 225 5.69 26.63 11.28
C ASP A 225 7.20 26.96 11.35
N LEU A 226 7.75 27.33 10.21
CA LEU A 226 9.19 27.61 10.09
C LEU A 226 9.62 28.88 10.81
N ASP A 227 8.72 29.83 11.01
CA ASP A 227 9.00 31.10 11.72
C ASP A 227 9.19 30.83 13.21
N SER A 228 8.31 30.05 13.83
CA SER A 228 8.46 29.60 15.22
C SER A 228 9.70 28.73 15.43
N ALA A 229 10.02 27.83 14.48
CA ALA A 229 11.23 27.02 14.52
C ALA A 229 12.49 27.91 14.53
N ARG A 230 12.54 28.90 13.63
CA ARG A 230 13.63 29.86 13.53
C ARG A 230 13.76 30.73 14.78
N TYR A 231 12.61 31.15 15.37
CA TYR A 231 12.60 31.91 16.61
C TYR A 231 13.24 31.12 17.77
N VAL A 232 12.87 29.85 17.93
CA VAL A 232 13.46 28.96 18.96
C VAL A 232 14.96 28.78 18.72
N LEU A 233 15.39 28.54 17.48
CA LEU A 233 16.80 28.36 17.13
C LEU A 233 17.63 29.61 17.43
N ASN A 234 17.12 30.79 17.09
CA ASN A 234 17.80 32.08 17.33
C ASN A 234 17.91 32.42 18.84
N GLY A 235 17.07 31.83 19.69
CA GLY A 235 17.13 31.96 21.15
C GLY A 235 18.26 31.14 21.81
N LEU A 236 18.86 30.20 21.07
CA LEU A 236 19.92 29.34 21.58
C LEU A 236 21.26 30.08 21.62
N THR A 237 21.96 29.97 22.74
CA THR A 237 23.32 30.52 22.93
C THR A 237 24.37 29.80 22.07
N GLN A 238 24.15 28.51 21.85
CA GLN A 238 24.96 27.69 20.95
C GLN A 238 24.01 26.87 20.06
N VAL A 239 24.10 27.06 18.77
CA VAL A 239 23.34 26.28 17.79
C VAL A 239 24.07 24.97 17.56
N ASP A 240 23.45 23.87 17.97
CA ASP A 240 24.00 22.56 17.67
C ASP A 240 23.67 22.11 16.24
N GLU A 241 24.41 21.14 15.78
CA GLU A 241 24.29 20.62 14.43
C GLU A 241 22.97 19.89 14.19
N PHE A 242 22.41 19.30 15.25
CA PHE A 242 21.17 18.56 15.17
C PHE A 242 19.96 19.50 14.93
N SER A 243 19.89 20.61 15.70
CA SER A 243 18.84 21.64 15.51
C SER A 243 18.94 22.30 14.14
N LEU A 244 20.17 22.56 13.67
CA LEU A 244 20.40 23.12 12.33
C LEU A 244 19.94 22.15 11.24
N SER A 245 20.25 20.86 11.37
CA SER A 245 19.82 19.80 10.45
C SER A 245 18.29 19.68 10.43
N ALA A 246 17.62 19.76 11.57
CA ALA A 246 16.17 19.74 11.66
C ALA A 246 15.53 20.94 10.94
N LEU A 247 16.11 22.14 11.09
CA LEU A 247 15.63 23.34 10.40
C LEU A 247 15.88 23.26 8.88
N ILE A 248 17.02 22.75 8.43
CA ILE A 248 17.33 22.51 7.02
C ILE A 248 16.30 21.55 6.43
N TYR A 249 16.02 20.43 7.12
CA TYR A 249 14.96 19.51 6.72
C TYR A 249 13.60 20.20 6.61
N GLY A 250 13.22 20.98 7.63
CA GLY A 250 11.96 21.71 7.67
C GLY A 250 11.79 22.67 6.48
N TYR A 251 12.80 23.50 6.20
CA TYR A 251 12.76 24.39 5.03
C TYR A 251 12.68 23.60 3.72
N ALA A 252 13.47 22.57 3.55
CA ALA A 252 13.48 21.77 2.32
C ALA A 252 12.14 21.03 2.13
N SER A 253 11.57 20.43 3.18
CA SER A 253 10.30 19.70 3.12
C SER A 253 9.07 20.59 2.87
N CYS A 254 9.14 21.87 3.25
CA CYS A 254 8.10 22.86 2.95
C CYS A 254 8.27 23.54 1.57
N GLY A 255 9.21 23.10 0.74
CA GLY A 255 9.47 23.67 -0.58
C GLY A 255 10.34 24.93 -0.59
N HIS A 256 10.86 25.37 0.58
CA HIS A 256 11.75 26.52 0.69
C HIS A 256 13.23 26.12 0.53
N LEU A 257 13.54 25.40 -0.55
CA LEU A 257 14.86 24.80 -0.79
C LEU A 257 16.00 25.84 -0.79
N HIS A 258 15.72 27.04 -1.28
CA HIS A 258 16.72 28.12 -1.32
C HIS A 258 17.19 28.55 0.07
N GLU A 259 16.25 28.64 1.03
CA GLU A 259 16.58 28.95 2.42
C GLU A 259 17.30 27.78 3.12
N ALA A 260 16.91 26.54 2.82
CA ALA A 260 17.60 25.36 3.31
C ALA A 260 19.06 25.32 2.86
N ILE A 261 19.34 25.57 1.56
CA ILE A 261 20.70 25.64 1.00
C ILE A 261 21.49 26.78 1.63
N ARG A 262 20.88 27.96 1.83
CA ARG A 262 21.55 29.09 2.49
C ARG A 262 22.00 28.75 3.93
N LEU A 263 21.19 28.04 4.67
CA LEU A 263 21.55 27.58 6.02
C LEU A 263 22.65 26.55 5.98
N PHE A 264 22.57 25.62 5.03
CA PHE A 264 23.54 24.58 4.81
C PHE A 264 24.94 25.16 4.45
N ASP A 265 24.98 26.12 3.51
CA ASP A 265 26.23 26.72 3.00
C ASP A 265 26.91 27.65 4.02
N ARG A 266 26.28 28.02 5.15
CA ARG A 266 26.90 28.79 6.24
C ARG A 266 27.93 27.97 7.02
N LYS A 267 27.87 26.64 6.91
CA LYS A 267 28.82 25.76 7.60
C LYS A 267 29.94 25.37 6.64
N GLU A 268 31.20 25.63 7.00
CA GLU A 268 32.37 25.32 6.18
C GLU A 268 32.51 23.80 5.94
N GLU A 269 32.21 23.00 6.96
CA GLU A 269 32.26 21.53 6.93
C GLU A 269 30.88 20.95 7.35
N PRO A 270 29.94 20.76 6.41
CA PRO A 270 28.65 20.13 6.72
C PRO A 270 28.81 18.65 7.05
N SER A 271 28.17 18.19 8.12
CA SER A 271 28.16 16.78 8.49
C SER A 271 27.25 15.93 7.58
N ILE A 272 27.41 14.62 7.64
CA ILE A 272 26.52 13.65 6.97
C ILE A 272 25.06 13.90 7.35
N ALA A 273 24.78 14.23 8.62
CA ALA A 273 23.43 14.50 9.10
C ALA A 273 22.78 15.71 8.40
N MET A 274 23.56 16.76 8.16
CA MET A 274 23.09 17.95 7.41
C MET A 274 22.80 17.61 5.94
N TRP A 275 23.69 16.85 5.28
CA TRP A 275 23.49 16.35 3.92
C TRP A 275 22.22 15.50 3.82
N ASN A 276 22.06 14.53 4.72
CA ASN A 276 20.89 13.65 4.75
C ASN A 276 19.59 14.43 5.00
N SER A 277 19.64 15.45 5.87
CA SER A 277 18.48 16.30 6.13
C SER A 277 18.04 17.10 4.91
N LEU A 278 19.00 17.65 4.16
CA LEU A 278 18.74 18.40 2.94
C LEU A 278 18.18 17.50 1.83
N ILE A 279 18.83 16.36 1.59
CA ILE A 279 18.39 15.36 0.58
C ILE A 279 17.00 14.80 0.92
N SER A 280 16.76 14.43 2.19
CA SER A 280 15.47 13.89 2.63
C SER A 280 14.36 14.94 2.59
N GLY A 281 14.68 16.21 2.87
CA GLY A 281 13.74 17.33 2.73
C GLY A 281 13.30 17.54 1.29
N CYS A 282 14.24 17.48 0.33
CA CYS A 282 13.91 17.51 -1.09
C CYS A 282 13.06 16.32 -1.54
N ALA A 283 13.31 15.14 -0.94
CA ALA A 283 12.50 13.94 -1.17
C ALA A 283 11.04 14.18 -0.81
N PHE A 284 10.80 14.73 0.37
CA PHE A 284 9.46 15.02 0.86
C PHE A 284 8.74 16.09 0.04
N ALA A 285 9.48 17.09 -0.46
CA ALA A 285 8.96 18.15 -1.34
C ALA A 285 8.80 17.71 -2.81
N CYS A 286 9.03 16.44 -3.15
CA CYS A 286 8.99 15.91 -4.51
C CYS A 286 9.95 16.61 -5.50
N CYS A 287 11.04 17.21 -5.00
CA CYS A 287 12.06 17.90 -5.80
C CYS A 287 13.19 16.92 -6.20
N GLY A 288 12.87 15.92 -7.03
CA GLY A 288 13.79 14.81 -7.36
C GLY A 288 15.10 15.26 -8.01
N ASN A 289 15.04 16.19 -8.95
CA ASN A 289 16.22 16.70 -9.65
C ASN A 289 17.19 17.44 -8.72
N ASP A 290 16.66 18.22 -7.78
CA ASP A 290 17.47 18.95 -6.81
C ASP A 290 18.14 18.01 -5.82
N ALA A 291 17.40 16.99 -5.34
CA ALA A 291 17.95 15.95 -4.47
C ALA A 291 19.11 15.21 -5.13
N PHE A 292 18.97 14.87 -6.42
CA PHE A 292 20.04 14.22 -7.18
C PHE A 292 21.26 15.14 -7.38
N ALA A 293 21.02 16.42 -7.67
CA ALA A 293 22.10 17.41 -7.78
C ALA A 293 22.86 17.59 -6.46
N LEU A 294 22.15 17.58 -5.32
CA LEU A 294 22.75 17.63 -3.98
C LEU A 294 23.56 16.37 -3.67
N PHE A 295 23.04 15.19 -4.01
CA PHE A 295 23.80 13.94 -3.89
C PHE A 295 25.08 13.96 -4.74
N ALA A 296 24.98 14.44 -5.99
CA ALA A 296 26.16 14.60 -6.85
C ALA A 296 27.16 15.64 -6.30
N ARG A 297 26.70 16.68 -5.60
CA ARG A 297 27.55 17.65 -4.88
C ARG A 297 28.24 16.99 -3.68
N MET A 298 27.50 16.19 -2.89
CA MET A 298 28.05 15.41 -1.78
C MET A 298 29.14 14.44 -2.24
N MET A 299 28.93 13.73 -3.35
CA MET A 299 29.93 12.82 -3.93
C MET A 299 31.24 13.51 -4.39
N ARG A 300 31.22 14.84 -4.59
CA ARG A 300 32.40 15.64 -4.92
C ARG A 300 33.04 16.26 -3.70
N SER A 301 32.41 16.20 -2.54
CA SER A 301 32.97 16.64 -1.26
C SER A 301 33.73 15.51 -0.59
N ASP A 302 34.46 15.83 0.48
CA ASP A 302 35.19 14.82 1.27
C ASP A 302 34.30 13.97 2.18
N VAL A 303 32.98 14.26 2.18
CA VAL A 303 31.99 13.55 3.00
C VAL A 303 31.42 12.35 2.22
N LEU A 304 31.74 11.16 2.67
CA LEU A 304 31.25 9.93 2.05
C LEU A 304 29.78 9.66 2.42
N PRO A 305 28.90 9.35 1.44
CA PRO A 305 27.51 8.94 1.70
C PRO A 305 27.45 7.68 2.57
N ASP A 306 26.53 7.67 3.53
CA ASP A 306 26.20 6.51 4.36
C ASP A 306 24.96 5.76 3.84
N SER A 307 24.58 4.66 4.51
CA SER A 307 23.41 3.87 4.16
C SER A 307 22.13 4.70 4.16
N SER A 308 22.00 5.68 5.06
CA SER A 308 20.84 6.57 5.13
C SER A 308 20.79 7.52 3.91
N THR A 309 21.93 8.01 3.46
CA THR A 309 22.04 8.83 2.24
C THR A 309 21.56 8.04 1.01
N TYR A 310 22.11 6.82 0.82
CA TYR A 310 21.75 5.97 -0.31
C TYR A 310 20.25 5.62 -0.30
N ALA A 311 19.70 5.26 0.86
CA ALA A 311 18.28 4.94 0.99
C ALA A 311 17.40 6.17 0.69
N SER A 312 17.75 7.34 1.20
CA SER A 312 17.01 8.58 0.97
C SER A 312 16.95 8.93 -0.52
N ILE A 313 18.09 8.90 -1.21
CA ILE A 313 18.12 9.26 -2.63
C ILE A 313 17.44 8.21 -3.53
N LEU A 314 17.53 6.92 -3.20
CA LEU A 314 16.79 5.86 -3.89
C LEU A 314 15.27 6.03 -3.73
N ASN A 315 14.81 6.38 -2.53
CA ASN A 315 13.40 6.69 -2.29
C ASN A 315 12.94 7.87 -3.15
N VAL A 316 13.74 8.94 -3.24
CA VAL A 316 13.47 10.08 -4.15
C VAL A 316 13.30 9.60 -5.59
N CYS A 317 14.26 8.82 -6.08
CA CYS A 317 14.23 8.31 -7.45
C CYS A 317 12.99 7.44 -7.71
N GLY A 318 12.55 6.66 -6.72
CA GLY A 318 11.33 5.85 -6.80
C GLY A 318 10.06 6.71 -6.85
N PHE A 319 9.91 7.69 -5.98
CA PHE A 319 8.74 8.58 -5.98
C PHE A 319 8.64 9.45 -7.24
N SER A 320 9.78 9.90 -7.78
CA SER A 320 9.84 10.74 -8.99
C SER A 320 9.97 9.91 -10.27
N VAL A 321 9.94 8.59 -10.19
CA VAL A 321 10.11 7.65 -11.32
C VAL A 321 11.38 7.94 -12.15
N MET A 322 12.47 8.29 -11.48
CA MET A 322 13.75 8.66 -12.10
C MET A 322 14.62 7.41 -12.32
N VAL A 323 14.33 6.63 -13.37
CA VAL A 323 14.98 5.33 -13.62
C VAL A 323 16.50 5.47 -13.78
N ASN A 324 16.99 6.30 -14.71
CA ASN A 324 18.41 6.42 -15.00
C ASN A 324 19.25 6.93 -13.81
N PRO A 325 18.85 7.99 -13.08
CA PRO A 325 19.53 8.40 -11.85
C PRO A 325 19.58 7.30 -10.80
N GLY A 326 18.45 6.59 -10.56
CA GLY A 326 18.39 5.51 -9.59
C GLY A 326 19.31 4.34 -9.92
N GLN A 327 19.41 3.96 -11.20
CA GLN A 327 20.36 2.94 -11.67
C GLN A 327 21.83 3.37 -11.49
N GLN A 328 22.15 4.65 -11.67
CA GLN A 328 23.48 5.19 -11.39
C GLN A 328 23.82 5.09 -9.89
N ILE A 329 22.85 5.44 -9.03
CA ILE A 329 23.00 5.32 -7.56
C ILE A 329 23.18 3.84 -7.16
N HIS A 330 22.43 2.92 -7.76
CA HIS A 330 22.62 1.48 -7.57
C HIS A 330 24.04 1.06 -7.94
N GLY A 331 24.55 1.48 -9.10
CA GLY A 331 25.94 1.22 -9.53
C GLY A 331 26.98 1.80 -8.57
N CYS A 332 26.76 2.98 -8.00
CA CYS A 332 27.62 3.55 -6.96
C CYS A 332 27.56 2.73 -5.67
N GLY A 333 26.36 2.36 -5.23
CA GLY A 333 26.13 1.53 -4.04
C GLY A 333 26.80 0.15 -4.12
N LEU A 334 26.80 -0.48 -5.31
CA LEU A 334 27.51 -1.73 -5.57
C LEU A 334 29.03 -1.55 -5.40
N LYS A 335 29.60 -0.48 -5.96
CA LYS A 335 31.05 -0.21 -5.89
C LYS A 335 31.55 0.02 -4.47
N CYS A 336 30.77 0.72 -3.64
CA CYS A 336 31.16 1.00 -2.25
C CYS A 336 30.65 -0.07 -1.26
N GLY A 337 29.88 -1.07 -1.73
CA GLY A 337 29.34 -2.14 -0.88
C GLY A 337 28.11 -1.74 -0.04
N ALA A 338 27.55 -0.53 -0.24
CA ALA A 338 26.40 -0.02 0.51
C ALA A 338 25.12 -0.86 0.28
N VAL A 339 25.01 -1.52 -0.88
CA VAL A 339 23.86 -2.41 -1.21
C VAL A 339 23.72 -3.60 -0.24
N ASN A 340 24.80 -3.97 0.46
CA ASN A 340 24.74 -5.04 1.48
C ASN A 340 24.05 -4.59 2.78
N ASP A 341 23.80 -3.29 2.96
CA ASP A 341 23.02 -2.78 4.07
C ASP A 341 21.53 -2.99 3.83
N ILE A 342 20.83 -3.49 4.85
CA ILE A 342 19.40 -3.86 4.77
C ILE A 342 18.53 -2.65 4.39
N ILE A 343 18.84 -1.47 4.90
CA ILE A 343 18.08 -0.23 4.63
C ILE A 343 18.21 0.16 3.16
N VAL A 344 19.45 0.09 2.62
CA VAL A 344 19.73 0.39 1.21
C VAL A 344 19.09 -0.65 0.30
N ALA A 345 19.21 -1.92 0.64
CA ALA A 345 18.63 -3.03 -0.11
C ALA A 345 17.09 -2.89 -0.21
N SER A 346 16.43 -2.58 0.90
CA SER A 346 14.98 -2.36 0.93
C SER A 346 14.58 -1.16 0.06
N ALA A 347 15.30 -0.03 0.18
CA ALA A 347 15.05 1.17 -0.63
C ALA A 347 15.28 0.93 -2.12
N LEU A 348 16.28 0.10 -2.47
CA LEU A 348 16.58 -0.28 -3.85
C LEU A 348 15.47 -1.13 -4.48
N ILE A 349 14.95 -2.10 -3.74
CA ILE A 349 13.82 -2.93 -4.19
C ILE A 349 12.57 -2.07 -4.36
N ASP A 350 12.29 -1.17 -3.41
CA ASP A 350 11.16 -0.25 -3.47
C ASP A 350 11.28 0.72 -4.67
N PHE A 351 12.49 1.25 -4.93
CA PHE A 351 12.77 2.06 -6.10
C PHE A 351 12.43 1.35 -7.41
N TYR A 352 12.95 0.14 -7.62
CA TYR A 352 12.66 -0.63 -8.83
C TYR A 352 11.19 -1.00 -8.95
N SER A 353 10.53 -1.32 -7.83
CA SER A 353 9.10 -1.59 -7.79
C SER A 353 8.26 -0.39 -8.25
N LYS A 354 8.55 0.80 -7.72
CA LYS A 354 7.85 2.04 -8.08
C LYS A 354 8.08 2.46 -9.53
N CYS A 355 9.24 2.13 -10.07
CA CYS A 355 9.57 2.37 -11.48
C CYS A 355 9.00 1.30 -12.43
N GLY A 356 8.30 0.28 -11.93
CA GLY A 356 7.77 -0.83 -12.74
C GLY A 356 8.83 -1.81 -13.27
N LEU A 357 10.06 -1.74 -12.75
CA LEU A 357 11.20 -2.56 -13.17
C LEU A 357 11.36 -3.79 -12.26
N TRP A 358 10.33 -4.64 -12.28
CA TRP A 358 10.26 -5.80 -11.38
C TRP A 358 11.37 -6.83 -11.58
N GLU A 359 11.88 -6.99 -12.82
CA GLU A 359 13.00 -7.90 -13.12
C GLU A 359 14.28 -7.45 -12.42
N ASP A 360 14.54 -6.13 -12.43
CA ASP A 360 15.69 -5.54 -11.76
C ASP A 360 15.53 -5.61 -10.23
N ALA A 361 14.31 -5.44 -9.71
CA ALA A 361 14.01 -5.67 -8.28
C ALA A 361 14.30 -7.13 -7.87
N CYS A 362 13.85 -8.09 -8.68
CA CYS A 362 14.13 -9.52 -8.46
C CYS A 362 15.63 -9.85 -8.60
N ARG A 363 16.36 -9.17 -9.49
CA ARG A 363 17.80 -9.34 -9.64
C ARG A 363 18.53 -8.80 -8.41
N ALA A 364 18.21 -7.58 -8.00
CA ALA A 364 18.77 -6.98 -6.78
C ALA A 364 18.50 -7.86 -5.55
N PHE A 365 17.29 -8.39 -5.40
CA PHE A 365 16.95 -9.30 -4.31
C PHE A 365 17.79 -10.58 -4.31
N ARG A 366 18.06 -11.18 -5.48
CA ARG A 366 18.88 -12.41 -5.59
C ARG A 366 20.35 -12.19 -5.27
N GLU A 367 20.84 -10.97 -5.44
CA GLU A 367 22.24 -10.58 -5.13
C GLU A 367 22.46 -10.34 -3.64
N LEU A 368 21.38 -10.16 -2.84
CA LEU A 368 21.49 -9.96 -1.41
C LEU A 368 21.91 -11.24 -0.69
N ARG A 369 22.90 -11.10 0.20
CA ARG A 369 23.42 -12.23 1.01
C ARG A 369 22.50 -12.62 2.16
N PHE A 370 21.67 -11.71 2.62
CA PHE A 370 20.79 -11.89 3.78
C PHE A 370 19.40 -11.34 3.44
N HIS A 371 18.39 -12.11 3.80
CA HIS A 371 16.99 -11.75 3.61
C HIS A 371 16.36 -11.49 4.98
N ASP A 372 16.27 -10.22 5.36
CA ASP A 372 15.53 -9.81 6.55
C ASP A 372 14.03 -9.65 6.23
N THR A 373 13.20 -9.68 7.28
CA THR A 373 11.74 -9.54 7.17
C THR A 373 11.33 -8.26 6.42
N ILE A 374 12.10 -7.17 6.55
CA ILE A 374 11.81 -5.90 5.86
C ILE A 374 11.94 -6.09 4.35
N VAL A 375 13.06 -6.66 3.90
CA VAL A 375 13.35 -6.93 2.48
C VAL A 375 12.33 -7.93 1.92
N LEU A 376 11.97 -8.97 2.67
CA LEU A 376 10.95 -9.94 2.26
C LEU A 376 9.58 -9.30 2.11
N ASN A 377 9.18 -8.39 3.01
CA ASN A 377 7.93 -7.64 2.89
C ASN A 377 7.91 -6.74 1.64
N SER A 378 9.04 -6.07 1.34
CA SER A 378 9.16 -5.30 0.10
C SER A 378 9.00 -6.18 -1.13
N MET A 379 9.56 -7.39 -1.13
CA MET A 379 9.41 -8.36 -2.23
C MET A 379 7.98 -8.88 -2.39
N ILE A 380 7.23 -9.09 -1.29
CA ILE A 380 5.79 -9.41 -1.38
C ILE A 380 5.08 -8.31 -2.17
N THR A 381 5.37 -7.05 -1.86
CA THR A 381 4.78 -5.90 -2.58
C THR A 381 5.18 -5.87 -4.05
N VAL A 382 6.48 -6.10 -4.37
CA VAL A 382 6.98 -6.18 -5.75
C VAL A 382 6.23 -7.23 -6.54
N TYR A 383 6.20 -8.49 -6.06
CA TYR A 383 5.53 -9.58 -6.77
C TYR A 383 4.02 -9.34 -6.90
N SER A 384 3.40 -8.74 -5.88
CA SER A 384 1.98 -8.37 -5.92
C SER A 384 1.69 -7.31 -6.99
N ASN A 385 2.50 -6.26 -7.08
CA ASN A 385 2.34 -5.20 -8.09
C ASN A 385 2.53 -5.72 -9.52
N CYS A 386 3.35 -6.77 -9.69
CA CYS A 386 3.57 -7.43 -10.98
C CYS A 386 2.54 -8.53 -11.31
N GLY A 387 1.55 -8.74 -10.45
CA GLY A 387 0.54 -9.78 -10.63
C GLY A 387 1.04 -11.21 -10.36
N GLN A 388 2.27 -11.38 -9.84
CA GLN A 388 2.87 -12.68 -9.54
C GLN A 388 2.53 -13.14 -8.12
N ILE A 389 1.26 -13.36 -7.85
CA ILE A 389 0.72 -13.63 -6.51
C ILE A 389 1.29 -14.92 -5.90
N GLU A 390 1.55 -15.94 -6.70
CA GLU A 390 2.12 -17.22 -6.21
C GLU A 390 3.53 -17.03 -5.65
N GLU A 391 4.37 -16.19 -6.29
CA GLU A 391 5.70 -15.87 -5.79
C GLU A 391 5.62 -15.00 -4.51
N ALA A 392 4.68 -14.03 -4.49
CA ALA A 392 4.42 -13.25 -3.28
C ALA A 392 4.03 -14.18 -2.10
N ARG A 393 3.19 -15.18 -2.34
CA ARG A 393 2.76 -16.18 -1.34
C ARG A 393 3.93 -17.04 -0.86
N ARG A 394 4.81 -17.50 -1.76
CA ARG A 394 6.02 -18.24 -1.39
C ARG A 394 6.92 -17.43 -0.47
N ILE A 395 7.17 -16.15 -0.80
CA ILE A 395 7.96 -15.24 0.06
C ILE A 395 7.28 -15.07 1.42
N PHE A 396 5.96 -14.85 1.43
CA PHE A 396 5.21 -14.73 2.68
C PHE A 396 5.35 -15.97 3.56
N ASP A 397 5.27 -17.18 2.97
CA ASP A 397 5.39 -18.45 3.72
C ASP A 397 6.80 -18.67 4.27
N MET A 398 7.85 -18.16 3.60
CA MET A 398 9.24 -18.23 4.06
C MET A 398 9.50 -17.38 5.32
N ILE A 399 8.69 -16.36 5.59
CA ILE A 399 8.90 -15.49 6.74
C ILE A 399 8.60 -16.24 8.04
N THR A 400 9.65 -16.45 8.84
CA THR A 400 9.54 -16.98 10.20
C THR A 400 9.25 -15.83 11.16
N GLY A 401 8.10 -15.87 11.87
CA GLY A 401 7.71 -14.78 12.77
C GLY A 401 7.10 -13.57 12.02
N LYS A 402 6.07 -13.84 11.22
CA LYS A 402 5.36 -12.83 10.44
C LYS A 402 4.87 -11.66 11.29
N SER A 403 5.27 -10.45 10.95
CA SER A 403 4.78 -9.21 11.55
C SER A 403 3.43 -8.80 10.98
N VAL A 404 2.73 -7.88 11.62
CA VAL A 404 1.48 -7.27 11.06
C VAL A 404 1.73 -6.70 9.67
N ILE A 405 2.92 -6.13 9.42
CA ILE A 405 3.30 -5.60 8.09
C ILE A 405 3.34 -6.73 7.05
N SER A 406 3.90 -7.89 7.39
CA SER A 406 3.96 -9.03 6.46
C SER A 406 2.57 -9.50 6.04
N TRP A 407 1.65 -9.61 7.01
CA TRP A 407 0.26 -9.97 6.75
C TRP A 407 -0.44 -8.91 5.91
N ASN A 408 -0.31 -7.63 6.27
CA ASN A 408 -0.90 -6.52 5.52
C ASN A 408 -0.43 -6.50 4.07
N SER A 409 0.87 -6.63 3.81
CA SER A 409 1.43 -6.65 2.45
C SER A 409 0.81 -7.77 1.61
N MET A 410 0.59 -8.96 2.20
CA MET A 410 -0.01 -10.08 1.48
C MET A 410 -1.52 -9.87 1.26
N VAL A 411 -2.26 -9.38 2.26
CA VAL A 411 -3.71 -9.08 2.14
C VAL A 411 -3.95 -8.01 1.09
N VAL A 412 -3.16 -6.93 1.10
CA VAL A 412 -3.21 -5.86 0.09
C VAL A 412 -2.94 -6.44 -1.30
N GLY A 413 -1.84 -7.20 -1.44
CA GLY A 413 -1.45 -7.80 -2.71
C GLY A 413 -2.53 -8.72 -3.30
N LEU A 414 -3.13 -9.58 -2.49
CA LEU A 414 -4.23 -10.44 -2.90
C LEU A 414 -5.46 -9.64 -3.32
N SER A 415 -5.83 -8.62 -2.53
CA SER A 415 -6.99 -7.77 -2.83
C SER A 415 -6.82 -7.04 -4.16
N GLN A 416 -5.65 -6.46 -4.41
CA GLN A 416 -5.34 -5.72 -5.64
C GLN A 416 -5.31 -6.60 -6.90
N ASN A 417 -4.94 -7.88 -6.75
CA ASN A 417 -4.85 -8.81 -7.88
C ASN A 417 -6.13 -9.64 -8.11
N GLY A 418 -7.24 -9.26 -7.48
CA GLY A 418 -8.54 -9.92 -7.70
C GLY A 418 -8.73 -11.23 -6.93
N HIS A 419 -7.78 -11.59 -6.04
CA HIS A 419 -7.88 -12.75 -5.15
C HIS A 419 -8.61 -12.39 -3.83
N ALA A 420 -9.76 -11.73 -3.95
CA ALA A 420 -10.48 -11.16 -2.81
C ALA A 420 -10.86 -12.19 -1.74
N ARG A 421 -11.23 -13.41 -2.13
CA ARG A 421 -11.58 -14.49 -1.18
C ARG A 421 -10.38 -14.92 -0.35
N ASP A 422 -9.19 -15.02 -0.96
CA ASP A 422 -7.96 -15.38 -0.27
C ASP A 422 -7.51 -14.25 0.65
N ALA A 423 -7.65 -12.99 0.23
CA ALA A 423 -7.38 -11.81 1.05
C ALA A 423 -8.25 -11.80 2.32
N LEU A 424 -9.56 -12.06 2.18
CA LEU A 424 -10.47 -12.17 3.33
C LEU A 424 -10.14 -13.38 4.21
N GLY A 425 -9.73 -14.50 3.63
CA GLY A 425 -9.27 -15.68 4.37
C GLY A 425 -8.07 -15.36 5.27
N LEU A 426 -7.04 -14.69 4.72
CA LEU A 426 -5.88 -14.25 5.48
C LEU A 426 -6.23 -13.21 6.55
N PHE A 427 -7.12 -12.28 6.25
CA PHE A 427 -7.61 -11.31 7.24
C PHE A 427 -8.30 -12.01 8.42
N CYS A 428 -9.16 -12.98 8.17
CA CYS A 428 -9.80 -13.79 9.23
C CYS A 428 -8.76 -14.57 10.04
N GLU A 429 -7.70 -15.06 9.41
CA GLU A 429 -6.61 -15.74 10.09
C GLU A 429 -5.81 -14.79 10.98
N MET A 430 -5.50 -13.59 10.51
CA MET A 430 -4.89 -12.53 11.35
C MET A 430 -5.71 -12.28 12.62
N HIS A 431 -7.03 -12.15 12.48
CA HIS A 431 -7.93 -11.93 13.59
C HIS A 431 -7.95 -13.12 14.57
N ARG A 432 -8.01 -14.35 14.04
CA ARG A 432 -7.99 -15.59 14.84
C ARG A 432 -6.69 -15.78 15.61
N LEU A 433 -5.56 -15.36 15.05
CA LEU A 433 -4.25 -15.37 15.70
C LEU A 433 -4.10 -14.26 16.76
N GLY A 434 -5.11 -13.40 16.93
CA GLY A 434 -5.07 -12.29 17.89
C GLY A 434 -4.09 -11.18 17.50
N LEU A 435 -3.71 -11.08 16.22
CA LEU A 435 -2.87 -10.01 15.73
C LEU A 435 -3.65 -8.70 15.78
N ARG A 436 -2.98 -7.62 16.16
CA ARG A 436 -3.61 -6.30 16.20
C ARG A 436 -3.89 -5.84 14.77
N LEU A 437 -5.17 -5.78 14.43
CA LEU A 437 -5.61 -5.24 13.16
C LEU A 437 -5.46 -3.72 13.18
N ASP A 438 -4.87 -3.18 12.13
CA ASP A 438 -4.71 -1.74 11.91
C ASP A 438 -5.64 -1.26 10.79
N LYS A 439 -5.64 0.04 10.54
CA LYS A 439 -6.47 0.64 9.49
C LYS A 439 -6.18 0.09 8.09
N VAL A 440 -4.93 -0.33 7.83
CA VAL A 440 -4.54 -0.87 6.52
C VAL A 440 -5.16 -2.24 6.31
N ALA A 441 -5.10 -3.12 7.32
CA ALA A 441 -5.74 -4.44 7.27
C ALA A 441 -7.26 -4.31 7.07
N ILE A 442 -7.92 -3.42 7.83
CA ILE A 442 -9.37 -3.18 7.75
C ILE A 442 -9.75 -2.65 6.36
N ALA A 443 -9.06 -1.61 5.88
CA ALA A 443 -9.35 -1.01 4.57
C ALA A 443 -9.14 -2.01 3.41
N SER A 444 -8.08 -2.82 3.47
CA SER A 444 -7.80 -3.85 2.45
C SER A 444 -8.85 -4.97 2.46
N ALA A 445 -9.31 -5.38 3.63
CA ALA A 445 -10.39 -6.35 3.75
C ALA A 445 -11.74 -5.78 3.26
N LEU A 446 -12.03 -4.50 3.53
CA LEU A 446 -13.20 -3.81 2.96
C LEU A 446 -13.11 -3.71 1.44
N SER A 447 -11.93 -3.37 0.90
CA SER A 447 -11.68 -3.34 -0.55
C SER A 447 -11.86 -4.73 -1.19
N ALA A 448 -11.39 -5.80 -0.55
CA ALA A 448 -11.64 -7.16 -0.99
C ALA A 448 -13.13 -7.52 -0.96
N SER A 449 -13.86 -7.12 0.10
CA SER A 449 -15.32 -7.30 0.20
C SER A 449 -16.06 -6.53 -0.89
N SER A 450 -15.59 -5.30 -1.22
CA SER A 450 -16.10 -4.47 -2.30
C SER A 450 -15.94 -5.16 -3.67
N SER A 451 -14.78 -5.79 -3.92
CA SER A 451 -14.50 -6.49 -5.18
C SER A 451 -15.42 -7.70 -5.44
N ILE A 452 -15.90 -8.36 -4.38
CA ILE A 452 -16.87 -9.47 -4.47
C ILE A 452 -18.31 -9.02 -4.20
N CYS A 453 -18.55 -7.72 -4.07
CA CYS A 453 -19.86 -7.12 -3.78
C CYS A 453 -20.55 -7.75 -2.55
N SER A 454 -19.80 -8.06 -1.50
CA SER A 454 -20.34 -8.70 -0.28
C SER A 454 -20.58 -7.69 0.83
N ILE A 455 -21.77 -7.14 0.93
CA ILE A 455 -22.17 -6.22 2.01
C ILE A 455 -22.05 -6.89 3.37
N SER A 456 -22.49 -8.16 3.50
CA SER A 456 -22.48 -8.87 4.77
C SER A 456 -21.07 -9.01 5.39
N PHE A 457 -20.06 -9.32 4.58
CA PHE A 457 -18.67 -9.32 5.04
C PHE A 457 -18.18 -7.91 5.40
N GLY A 458 -18.53 -6.91 4.58
CA GLY A 458 -18.19 -5.53 4.86
C GLY A 458 -18.74 -5.02 6.17
N GLU A 459 -19.99 -5.34 6.50
CA GLU A 459 -20.63 -4.96 7.78
C GLU A 459 -19.96 -5.64 8.99
N GLN A 460 -19.55 -6.90 8.87
CA GLN A 460 -18.79 -7.58 9.92
C GLN A 460 -17.43 -6.90 10.15
N ILE A 461 -16.72 -6.54 9.08
CA ILE A 461 -15.44 -5.83 9.16
C ILE A 461 -15.66 -4.42 9.75
N PHE A 462 -16.71 -3.73 9.38
CA PHE A 462 -17.04 -2.41 9.93
C PHE A 462 -17.39 -2.49 11.42
N SER A 463 -18.15 -3.51 11.84
CA SER A 463 -18.41 -3.74 13.26
C SER A 463 -17.11 -3.95 14.05
N LEU A 464 -16.16 -4.69 13.47
CA LEU A 464 -14.83 -4.88 14.05
C LEU A 464 -14.04 -3.57 14.08
N ALA A 465 -14.08 -2.77 13.01
CA ALA A 465 -13.46 -1.44 12.95
C ALA A 465 -14.01 -0.50 14.04
N THR A 466 -15.31 -0.56 14.31
CA THR A 466 -15.99 0.20 15.37
C THR A 466 -15.48 -0.20 16.75
N VAL A 467 -15.36 -1.50 17.03
CA VAL A 467 -14.81 -2.02 18.30
C VAL A 467 -13.34 -1.57 18.48
N LEU A 468 -12.59 -1.46 17.39
CA LEU A 468 -11.20 -1.02 17.41
C LEU A 468 -11.05 0.53 17.45
N GLY A 469 -12.14 1.29 17.38
CA GLY A 469 -12.13 2.75 17.37
C GLY A 469 -11.66 3.36 16.05
N LEU A 470 -11.75 2.61 14.94
CA LEU A 470 -11.30 3.01 13.61
C LEU A 470 -12.43 3.50 12.69
N GLN A 471 -13.67 3.62 13.18
CA GLN A 471 -14.84 3.99 12.38
C GLN A 471 -14.74 5.39 11.75
N SER A 472 -13.99 6.29 12.38
CA SER A 472 -13.81 7.68 11.91
C SER A 472 -12.46 7.89 11.19
N ASP A 473 -11.69 6.82 10.94
CA ASP A 473 -10.47 6.92 10.13
C ASP A 473 -10.84 7.10 8.66
N HIS A 474 -10.25 8.10 8.00
CA HIS A 474 -10.58 8.47 6.62
C HIS A 474 -10.31 7.34 5.62
N VAL A 475 -9.29 6.51 5.84
CA VAL A 475 -8.95 5.38 4.95
C VAL A 475 -10.00 4.28 5.08
N VAL A 476 -10.44 4.00 6.31
CA VAL A 476 -11.51 3.02 6.55
C VAL A 476 -12.84 3.53 5.98
N ALA A 477 -13.17 4.79 6.23
CA ALA A 477 -14.41 5.42 5.74
C ALA A 477 -14.47 5.44 4.21
N SER A 478 -13.37 5.79 3.52
CA SER A 478 -13.32 5.76 2.05
C SER A 478 -13.53 4.36 1.48
N SER A 479 -12.94 3.33 2.12
CA SER A 479 -13.14 1.93 1.71
C SER A 479 -14.57 1.44 1.96
N LEU A 480 -15.23 1.93 3.01
CA LEU A 480 -16.65 1.65 3.28
C LEU A 480 -17.58 2.31 2.26
N ILE A 481 -17.33 3.57 1.93
CA ILE A 481 -18.07 4.29 0.90
C ILE A 481 -17.95 3.53 -0.44
N ASP A 482 -16.73 3.13 -0.84
CA ASP A 482 -16.50 2.34 -2.04
C ASP A 482 -17.28 1.00 -2.01
N LEU A 483 -17.26 0.29 -0.89
CA LEU A 483 -18.04 -0.95 -0.72
C LEU A 483 -19.54 -0.71 -0.92
N TYR A 484 -20.11 0.23 -0.19
CA TYR A 484 -21.55 0.50 -0.26
C TYR A 484 -21.97 0.97 -1.66
N CYS A 485 -21.18 1.84 -2.29
CA CYS A 485 -21.45 2.35 -3.63
C CYS A 485 -21.38 1.24 -4.68
N LYS A 486 -20.36 0.38 -4.65
CA LYS A 486 -20.24 -0.76 -5.59
C LYS A 486 -21.31 -1.83 -5.40
N CYS A 487 -21.80 -1.97 -4.17
CA CYS A 487 -22.92 -2.86 -3.87
C CYS A 487 -24.31 -2.23 -4.13
N GLY A 488 -24.38 -1.01 -4.69
CA GLY A 488 -25.64 -0.32 -4.98
C GLY A 488 -26.35 0.27 -3.76
N SER A 489 -25.71 0.30 -2.59
CA SER A 489 -26.28 0.82 -1.34
C SER A 489 -25.81 2.26 -1.07
N LEU A 490 -26.08 3.16 -2.02
CA LEU A 490 -25.58 4.53 -2.01
C LEU A 490 -25.98 5.31 -0.73
N ALA A 491 -27.20 5.08 -0.23
CA ALA A 491 -27.69 5.74 0.98
C ALA A 491 -26.81 5.46 2.22
N ASN A 492 -26.27 4.23 2.35
CA ASN A 492 -25.32 3.90 3.42
C ASN A 492 -23.98 4.60 3.21
N GLY A 493 -23.51 4.73 1.96
CA GLY A 493 -22.32 5.49 1.62
C GLY A 493 -22.45 6.97 2.02
N CYS A 494 -23.60 7.60 1.69
CA CYS A 494 -23.90 8.99 2.07
C CYS A 494 -23.89 9.16 3.59
N ARG A 495 -24.50 8.24 4.34
CA ARG A 495 -24.53 8.30 5.81
C ARG A 495 -23.12 8.25 6.41
N ILE A 496 -22.25 7.35 5.93
CA ILE A 496 -20.87 7.29 6.40
C ILE A 496 -20.13 8.60 6.10
N PHE A 497 -20.33 9.17 4.90
CA PHE A 497 -19.74 10.45 4.52
C PHE A 497 -20.18 11.61 5.43
N GLU A 498 -21.48 11.67 5.79
CA GLU A 498 -22.04 12.69 6.66
C GLU A 498 -21.59 12.57 8.13
N GLU A 499 -21.31 11.34 8.59
CA GLU A 499 -20.83 11.08 9.95
C GLU A 499 -19.38 11.51 10.19
N ILE A 500 -18.57 11.73 9.13
CA ILE A 500 -17.18 12.15 9.25
C ILE A 500 -17.08 13.67 9.44
N ASP A 501 -16.53 14.07 10.59
CA ASP A 501 -16.21 15.47 10.83
C ASP A 501 -15.01 15.91 10.00
N LYS A 502 -15.19 16.88 9.11
CA LYS A 502 -14.17 17.39 8.17
C LYS A 502 -13.61 16.33 7.20
N PRO A 503 -14.43 15.83 6.27
CA PRO A 503 -13.95 14.89 5.26
C PRO A 503 -12.82 15.52 4.43
N ASP A 504 -11.77 14.73 4.20
CA ASP A 504 -10.65 15.11 3.35
C ASP A 504 -11.00 14.95 1.85
N GLU A 505 -10.10 15.40 0.97
CA GLU A 505 -10.28 15.31 -0.47
C GLU A 505 -10.56 13.87 -0.94
N VAL A 506 -9.93 12.86 -0.30
CA VAL A 506 -10.09 11.44 -0.69
C VAL A 506 -11.52 10.98 -0.46
N LEU A 507 -12.12 11.35 0.67
CA LEU A 507 -13.52 11.01 0.99
C LEU A 507 -14.50 11.69 0.03
N TRP A 508 -14.27 12.98 -0.31
CA TRP A 508 -15.06 13.67 -1.33
C TRP A 508 -14.97 12.96 -2.67
N ASN A 509 -13.77 12.59 -3.10
CA ASN A 509 -13.57 11.88 -4.36
C ASN A 509 -14.22 10.49 -4.34
N SER A 510 -14.13 9.75 -3.23
CA SER A 510 -14.78 8.44 -3.09
C SER A 510 -16.30 8.55 -3.24
N MET A 511 -16.90 9.61 -2.67
CA MET A 511 -18.33 9.83 -2.78
C MET A 511 -18.74 10.27 -4.20
N LEU A 512 -17.95 11.14 -4.84
CA LEU A 512 -18.16 11.54 -6.24
C LEU A 512 -18.15 10.34 -7.18
N ILE A 513 -17.20 9.42 -6.99
CA ILE A 513 -17.09 8.17 -7.73
C ILE A 513 -18.28 7.26 -7.43
N GLY A 514 -18.72 7.23 -6.16
CA GLY A 514 -19.90 6.51 -5.76
C GLY A 514 -21.13 6.97 -6.52
N TYR A 515 -21.37 8.26 -6.63
CA TYR A 515 -22.45 8.81 -7.44
C TYR A 515 -22.26 8.49 -8.92
N ALA A 516 -21.01 8.63 -9.43
CA ALA A 516 -20.71 8.33 -10.84
C ALA A 516 -21.07 6.88 -11.22
N SER A 517 -20.63 5.91 -10.41
CA SER A 517 -20.86 4.49 -10.69
C SER A 517 -22.31 4.07 -10.57
N ASN A 518 -23.13 4.80 -9.83
CA ASN A 518 -24.57 4.53 -9.67
C ASN A 518 -25.44 5.40 -10.60
N GLY A 519 -24.85 6.21 -11.50
CA GLY A 519 -25.57 7.01 -12.49
C GLY A 519 -26.25 8.28 -11.94
N TYR A 520 -25.83 8.75 -10.77
CA TYR A 520 -26.35 9.98 -10.13
C TYR A 520 -25.46 11.19 -10.49
N GLY A 521 -25.45 11.58 -11.78
CA GLY A 521 -24.55 12.62 -12.28
C GLY A 521 -24.90 14.03 -11.77
N HIS A 522 -26.17 14.36 -11.59
CA HIS A 522 -26.57 15.65 -11.06
C HIS A 522 -26.16 15.83 -9.60
N GLU A 523 -26.34 14.80 -8.79
CA GLU A 523 -25.94 14.77 -7.39
C GLU A 523 -24.40 14.85 -7.24
N ALA A 524 -23.66 14.25 -8.18
CA ALA A 524 -22.20 14.39 -8.22
C ALA A 524 -21.79 15.85 -8.49
N LEU A 525 -22.49 16.55 -9.38
CA LEU A 525 -22.21 17.96 -9.65
C LEU A 525 -22.58 18.86 -8.46
N GLU A 526 -23.69 18.58 -7.77
CA GLU A 526 -24.06 19.27 -6.53
C GLU A 526 -23.04 19.05 -5.43
N LEU A 527 -22.53 17.82 -5.32
CA LEU A 527 -21.49 17.47 -4.33
C LEU A 527 -20.17 18.22 -4.63
N LEU A 528 -19.79 18.38 -5.91
CA LEU A 528 -18.62 19.18 -6.29
C LEU A 528 -18.78 20.66 -5.88
N GLU A 529 -19.96 21.25 -6.09
CA GLU A 529 -20.23 22.62 -5.65
C GLU A 529 -20.21 22.74 -4.13
N LEU A 530 -20.70 21.75 -3.41
CA LEU A 530 -20.62 21.68 -1.95
C LEU A 530 -19.17 21.60 -1.47
N MET A 531 -18.32 20.77 -2.12
CA MET A 531 -16.89 20.65 -1.83
C MET A 531 -16.20 22.03 -1.91
N LYS A 532 -16.50 22.79 -2.96
CA LYS A 532 -15.99 24.15 -3.15
C LYS A 532 -16.44 25.11 -2.05
N THR A 533 -17.73 25.10 -1.68
CA THR A 533 -18.26 25.95 -0.60
C THR A 533 -17.65 25.66 0.74
N LYS A 534 -17.23 24.41 0.98
CA LYS A 534 -16.48 24.00 2.18
C LYS A 534 -14.98 24.38 2.12
N GLY A 535 -14.52 25.00 1.04
CA GLY A 535 -13.15 25.49 0.88
C GLY A 535 -12.14 24.39 0.53
N ILE A 536 -12.60 23.20 0.14
CA ILE A 536 -11.73 22.12 -0.31
C ILE A 536 -11.45 22.30 -1.81
N LYS A 537 -10.19 22.39 -2.17
CA LYS A 537 -9.77 22.62 -3.56
C LYS A 537 -9.89 21.32 -4.36
N PRO A 538 -10.67 21.27 -5.47
CA PRO A 538 -10.72 20.12 -6.35
C PRO A 538 -9.37 19.84 -7.01
N SER A 539 -8.98 18.59 -7.05
CA SER A 539 -7.75 18.11 -7.71
C SER A 539 -8.03 17.49 -9.08
N GLU A 540 -6.98 17.03 -9.72
CA GLU A 540 -7.03 16.25 -10.95
C GLU A 540 -7.99 15.04 -10.84
N ARG A 541 -7.89 14.28 -9.73
CA ARG A 541 -8.75 13.13 -9.46
C ARG A 541 -10.22 13.50 -9.26
N THR A 542 -10.48 14.64 -8.66
CA THR A 542 -11.85 15.17 -8.51
C THR A 542 -12.51 15.38 -9.87
N PHE A 543 -11.78 15.95 -10.83
CA PHE A 543 -12.34 16.17 -12.17
C PHE A 543 -12.51 14.88 -12.97
N ILE A 544 -11.62 13.89 -12.80
CA ILE A 544 -11.83 12.55 -13.38
C ILE A 544 -13.15 11.95 -12.87
N ALA A 545 -13.41 12.03 -11.55
CA ALA A 545 -14.64 11.51 -10.96
C ALA A 545 -15.89 12.25 -11.50
N VAL A 546 -15.82 13.57 -11.60
CA VAL A 546 -16.93 14.41 -12.13
C VAL A 546 -17.19 14.13 -13.61
N LEU A 547 -16.14 14.05 -14.43
CA LEU A 547 -16.28 13.74 -15.85
C LEU A 547 -16.81 12.32 -16.07
N SER A 548 -16.39 11.36 -15.26
CA SER A 548 -16.93 10.01 -15.25
C SER A 548 -18.42 9.99 -14.84
N ALA A 549 -18.83 10.81 -13.87
CA ALA A 549 -20.24 10.97 -13.50
C ALA A 549 -21.08 11.52 -14.65
N CYS A 550 -20.58 12.55 -15.33
CA CYS A 550 -21.22 13.10 -16.53
C CYS A 550 -21.32 12.05 -17.65
N CYS A 551 -20.27 11.25 -17.82
CA CYS A 551 -20.22 10.17 -18.82
C CYS A 551 -21.31 9.11 -18.58
N HIS A 552 -21.40 8.58 -17.36
CA HIS A 552 -22.38 7.56 -17.03
C HIS A 552 -23.83 8.07 -17.03
N SER A 553 -24.03 9.35 -16.79
CA SER A 553 -25.36 9.99 -16.78
C SER A 553 -25.74 10.67 -18.10
N GLY A 554 -24.86 10.65 -19.10
CA GLY A 554 -25.12 11.29 -20.40
C GLY A 554 -25.18 12.82 -20.38
N LEU A 555 -24.57 13.46 -19.39
CA LEU A 555 -24.55 14.92 -19.19
C LEU A 555 -23.45 15.59 -20.05
N VAL A 556 -23.63 15.59 -21.37
CA VAL A 556 -22.57 16.01 -22.32
C VAL A 556 -22.21 17.48 -22.18
N LYS A 557 -23.20 18.36 -22.06
CA LYS A 557 -22.96 19.80 -21.96
C LYS A 557 -22.23 20.15 -20.67
N GLU A 558 -22.66 19.57 -19.57
CA GLU A 558 -22.08 19.76 -18.25
C GLU A 558 -20.64 19.23 -18.23
N GLY A 559 -20.41 18.03 -18.76
CA GLY A 559 -19.07 17.42 -18.83
C GLY A 559 -18.09 18.27 -19.63
N LEU A 560 -18.45 18.74 -20.82
CA LEU A 560 -17.61 19.63 -21.61
C LEU A 560 -17.36 20.96 -20.90
N THR A 561 -18.38 21.51 -20.23
CA THR A 561 -18.25 22.75 -19.46
C THR A 561 -17.24 22.58 -18.33
N TRP A 562 -17.31 21.49 -17.58
CA TRP A 562 -16.38 21.22 -16.47
C TRP A 562 -14.98 20.90 -16.94
N PHE A 563 -14.82 20.25 -18.10
CA PHE A 563 -13.52 20.02 -18.72
C PHE A 563 -12.80 21.34 -19.03
N HIS A 564 -13.51 22.34 -19.56
CA HIS A 564 -12.91 23.64 -19.82
C HIS A 564 -12.68 24.47 -18.54
N ARG A 565 -13.60 24.36 -17.56
CA ARG A 565 -13.51 25.11 -16.31
C ARG A 565 -12.39 24.60 -15.39
N MET A 566 -12.00 23.31 -15.47
CA MET A 566 -10.94 22.78 -14.61
C MET A 566 -9.62 23.52 -14.78
N GLN A 567 -9.29 23.92 -16.00
CA GLN A 567 -8.09 24.69 -16.27
C GLN A 567 -8.28 26.18 -15.96
N ALA A 568 -9.43 26.75 -16.37
CA ALA A 568 -9.69 28.20 -16.24
C ALA A 568 -9.90 28.60 -14.77
N ASP A 569 -10.71 27.86 -14.01
CA ASP A 569 -11.13 28.24 -12.65
C ASP A 569 -10.24 27.67 -11.57
N PHE A 570 -9.59 26.50 -11.82
CA PHE A 570 -8.88 25.74 -10.79
C PHE A 570 -7.38 25.56 -11.07
N SER A 571 -6.91 25.98 -12.24
CA SER A 571 -5.52 25.82 -12.68
C SER A 571 -5.07 24.35 -12.73
N VAL A 572 -6.01 23.43 -12.96
CA VAL A 572 -5.74 22.00 -13.15
C VAL A 572 -5.60 21.73 -14.63
N SER A 573 -4.41 21.34 -15.07
CA SER A 573 -4.14 21.00 -16.47
C SER A 573 -4.77 19.65 -16.83
N PRO A 574 -5.52 19.56 -17.96
CA PRO A 574 -6.10 18.28 -18.38
C PRO A 574 -5.02 17.23 -18.71
N SER A 575 -5.10 16.07 -18.06
CA SER A 575 -4.27 14.88 -18.32
C SER A 575 -4.93 13.96 -19.37
N ALA A 576 -4.20 12.93 -19.83
CA ALA A 576 -4.72 11.92 -20.74
C ALA A 576 -6.01 11.25 -20.22
N GLU A 577 -6.13 11.05 -18.92
CA GLU A 577 -7.32 10.45 -18.29
C GLU A 577 -8.57 11.35 -18.42
N HIS A 578 -8.42 12.66 -18.29
CA HIS A 578 -9.51 13.61 -18.49
C HIS A 578 -10.01 13.59 -19.95
N TYR A 579 -9.07 13.58 -20.91
CA TYR A 579 -9.39 13.43 -22.32
C TYR A 579 -10.09 12.10 -22.62
N ALA A 580 -9.66 11.01 -22.01
CA ALA A 580 -10.31 9.70 -22.13
C ALA A 580 -11.76 9.73 -21.61
N CYS A 581 -12.00 10.34 -20.45
CA CYS A 581 -13.38 10.50 -19.91
C CYS A 581 -14.29 11.30 -20.86
N VAL A 582 -13.81 12.39 -21.42
CA VAL A 582 -14.58 13.22 -22.37
C VAL A 582 -14.79 12.47 -23.69
N THR A 583 -13.81 11.74 -24.16
CA THR A 583 -13.95 10.87 -25.34
C THR A 583 -15.04 9.83 -25.13
N ASP A 584 -15.03 9.12 -24.00
CA ASP A 584 -16.06 8.13 -23.67
C ASP A 584 -17.45 8.77 -23.55
N LEU A 585 -17.53 9.97 -22.95
CA LEU A 585 -18.77 10.77 -22.88
C LEU A 585 -19.35 11.07 -24.28
N LEU A 586 -18.51 11.54 -25.21
CA LEU A 586 -18.94 11.85 -26.58
C LEU A 586 -19.34 10.58 -27.34
N VAL A 587 -18.57 9.51 -27.19
CA VAL A 587 -18.84 8.21 -27.80
C VAL A 587 -20.17 7.63 -27.33
N ARG A 588 -20.43 7.63 -26.03
CA ARG A 588 -21.72 7.15 -25.45
C ARG A 588 -22.91 8.01 -25.86
N ALA A 589 -22.68 9.30 -26.06
CA ALA A 589 -23.69 10.23 -26.56
C ALA A 589 -23.95 10.12 -28.07
N GLY A 590 -23.23 9.25 -28.78
CA GLY A 590 -23.38 9.06 -30.21
C GLY A 590 -22.68 10.08 -31.07
N ARG A 591 -21.87 10.99 -30.52
CA ARG A 591 -21.19 12.09 -31.21
C ARG A 591 -19.78 11.66 -31.65
N LEU A 592 -19.74 10.64 -32.54
CA LEU A 592 -18.47 9.97 -32.95
C LEU A 592 -17.50 10.92 -33.69
N GLU A 593 -18.01 11.77 -34.59
CA GLU A 593 -17.18 12.72 -35.34
C GLU A 593 -16.48 13.69 -34.39
N GLU A 594 -17.23 14.22 -33.45
CA GLU A 594 -16.67 15.12 -32.43
C GLU A 594 -15.69 14.42 -31.50
N SER A 595 -15.91 13.15 -31.20
CA SER A 595 -14.96 12.38 -30.35
C SER A 595 -13.62 12.20 -31.07
N VAL A 596 -13.63 11.98 -32.41
CA VAL A 596 -12.40 11.89 -33.21
C VAL A 596 -11.70 13.24 -33.28
N GLU A 597 -12.44 14.32 -33.57
CA GLU A 597 -11.88 15.67 -33.59
C GLU A 597 -11.30 16.07 -32.24
N PHE A 598 -11.94 15.69 -31.16
CA PHE A 598 -11.47 15.95 -29.78
C PHE A 598 -10.14 15.24 -29.48
N ILE A 599 -9.99 13.98 -29.91
CA ILE A 599 -8.74 13.23 -29.77
C ILE A 599 -7.63 13.85 -30.64
N GLU A 600 -7.94 14.24 -31.87
CA GLU A 600 -6.95 14.85 -32.79
C GLU A 600 -6.44 16.22 -32.31
N ASN A 601 -7.21 16.92 -31.50
CA ASN A 601 -6.85 18.21 -30.91
C ASN A 601 -6.19 18.10 -29.52
N MET A 602 -5.84 16.89 -29.03
CA MET A 602 -5.09 16.73 -27.78
C MET A 602 -3.71 17.40 -27.88
N PRO A 603 -3.20 18.02 -26.80
CA PRO A 603 -1.88 18.66 -26.79
C PRO A 603 -0.72 17.65 -26.69
N PHE A 604 -1.01 16.38 -26.63
CA PHE A 604 -0.07 15.24 -26.56
C PHE A 604 -0.57 14.12 -27.47
N GLU A 605 0.29 13.16 -27.72
CA GLU A 605 -0.07 12.00 -28.54
C GLU A 605 -1.14 11.17 -27.81
N ALA A 606 -2.26 10.94 -28.52
CA ALA A 606 -3.40 10.22 -27.95
C ALA A 606 -3.02 8.76 -27.68
N ASP A 607 -3.41 8.28 -26.51
CA ASP A 607 -3.20 6.88 -26.16
C ASP A 607 -4.15 5.96 -26.97
N ALA A 608 -3.74 4.74 -27.02
CA ALA A 608 -4.48 3.75 -27.75
C ALA A 608 -5.82 3.37 -27.08
N VAL A 609 -5.98 3.64 -25.78
CA VAL A 609 -7.25 3.44 -25.06
C VAL A 609 -8.33 4.37 -25.59
N SER A 610 -7.99 5.64 -25.85
CA SER A 610 -8.91 6.61 -26.42
C SER A 610 -9.42 6.15 -27.80
N TRP A 611 -8.54 5.67 -28.67
CA TRP A 611 -8.92 5.18 -30.00
C TRP A 611 -9.74 3.88 -29.93
N THR A 612 -9.43 2.95 -29.04
CA THR A 612 -10.23 1.72 -28.84
C THR A 612 -11.62 2.03 -28.32
N THR A 613 -11.79 3.06 -27.50
CA THR A 613 -13.11 3.53 -27.04
C THR A 613 -13.96 3.98 -28.20
N VAL A 614 -13.39 4.75 -29.16
CA VAL A 614 -14.11 5.18 -30.36
C VAL A 614 -14.49 3.99 -31.25
N ILE A 615 -13.58 3.00 -31.44
CA ILE A 615 -13.89 1.76 -32.19
C ILE A 615 -15.07 1.03 -31.55
N GLY A 616 -15.09 0.93 -30.20
CA GLY A 616 -16.18 0.33 -29.46
C GLY A 616 -17.51 1.04 -29.71
N GLY A 617 -17.52 2.38 -29.72
CA GLY A 617 -18.68 3.19 -30.03
C GLY A 617 -19.13 3.05 -31.50
N CYS A 618 -18.21 3.06 -32.45
CA CYS A 618 -18.51 2.81 -33.85
C CYS A 618 -19.19 1.46 -34.06
N LYS A 619 -18.71 0.43 -33.39
CA LYS A 619 -19.30 -0.90 -33.41
C LYS A 619 -20.72 -0.90 -32.84
N ALA A 620 -20.93 -0.26 -31.69
CA ALA A 620 -22.24 -0.21 -31.03
C ALA A 620 -23.29 0.52 -31.88
N GLN A 621 -22.85 1.53 -32.67
CA GLN A 621 -23.71 2.32 -33.55
C GLN A 621 -23.77 1.82 -35.01
N GLY A 622 -23.03 0.78 -35.34
CA GLY A 622 -22.96 0.23 -36.70
C GLY A 622 -22.29 1.15 -37.73
N ASN A 623 -21.43 2.11 -37.29
CA ASN A 623 -20.72 3.03 -38.21
C ASN A 623 -19.42 2.37 -38.69
N GLU A 624 -19.53 1.53 -39.71
CA GLU A 624 -18.38 0.77 -40.29
C GLU A 624 -17.33 1.68 -40.92
N ALA A 625 -17.76 2.76 -41.60
CA ALA A 625 -16.85 3.67 -42.28
C ALA A 625 -15.91 4.39 -41.30
N MET A 626 -16.46 4.90 -40.20
CA MET A 626 -15.68 5.53 -39.12
C MET A 626 -14.77 4.52 -38.43
N MET A 627 -15.28 3.30 -38.18
CA MET A 627 -14.51 2.24 -37.54
C MET A 627 -13.25 1.90 -38.33
N GLN A 628 -13.35 1.79 -39.68
CA GLN A 628 -12.21 1.52 -40.54
C GLN A 628 -11.17 2.66 -40.52
N LYS A 629 -11.65 3.92 -40.56
CA LYS A 629 -10.78 5.12 -40.48
C LYS A 629 -9.97 5.14 -39.20
N VAL A 630 -10.63 4.89 -38.06
CA VAL A 630 -10.01 4.89 -36.72
C VAL A 630 -9.08 3.69 -36.53
N ALA A 631 -9.48 2.50 -37.03
CA ALA A 631 -8.65 1.30 -36.97
C ALA A 631 -7.35 1.46 -37.76
N LYS A 632 -7.39 2.12 -38.94
CA LYS A 632 -6.19 2.42 -39.70
C LYS A 632 -5.24 3.34 -38.94
N LYS A 633 -5.78 4.36 -38.28
CA LYS A 633 -5.00 5.32 -37.48
C LYS A 633 -4.36 4.63 -36.28
N LEU A 634 -5.06 3.72 -35.63
CA LEU A 634 -4.53 2.92 -34.51
C LEU A 634 -3.33 2.05 -34.95
N MET A 635 -3.35 1.50 -36.15
CA MET A 635 -2.22 0.72 -36.70
C MET A 635 -0.98 1.59 -37.00
N GLU A 636 -1.18 2.85 -37.35
CA GLU A 636 -0.10 3.80 -37.62
C GLU A 636 0.66 4.20 -36.34
N MET A 637 0.07 3.96 -35.17
CA MET A 637 0.62 4.35 -33.84
C MET A 637 1.58 3.33 -33.23
N GLU A 638 2.06 2.32 -33.95
CA GLU A 638 3.07 1.33 -33.49
C GLU A 638 2.85 0.84 -32.05
N SER A 639 1.63 0.48 -31.66
CA SER A 639 1.43 0.04 -30.30
C SER A 639 1.50 -1.48 -30.17
N SER A 640 2.42 -1.94 -29.35
CA SER A 640 2.73 -3.34 -29.08
C SER A 640 1.69 -4.08 -28.21
N HIS A 641 0.51 -3.51 -27.91
CA HIS A 641 -0.43 -4.16 -27.01
C HIS A 641 -1.43 -5.10 -27.71
N PRO A 642 -1.64 -6.36 -27.23
CA PRO A 642 -2.47 -7.38 -27.89
C PRO A 642 -3.92 -6.97 -28.16
N SER A 643 -4.51 -6.10 -27.31
CA SER A 643 -5.89 -5.61 -27.49
C SER A 643 -6.07 -4.78 -28.75
N PHE A 644 -5.00 -4.17 -29.29
CA PHE A 644 -5.05 -3.36 -30.51
C PHE A 644 -5.17 -4.24 -31.75
N ALA A 645 -4.35 -5.26 -31.84
CA ALA A 645 -4.43 -6.26 -32.91
C ALA A 645 -5.84 -6.85 -32.97
N LEU A 646 -6.46 -7.15 -31.80
CA LEU A 646 -7.81 -7.69 -31.73
C LEU A 646 -8.88 -6.69 -32.19
N SER A 647 -8.77 -5.43 -31.81
CA SER A 647 -9.71 -4.35 -32.21
C SER A 647 -9.63 -4.07 -33.70
N TYR A 648 -8.42 -4.00 -34.27
CA TYR A 648 -8.16 -3.83 -35.69
C TYR A 648 -8.67 -5.03 -36.49
N PHE A 649 -8.39 -6.26 -36.05
CA PHE A 649 -8.92 -7.48 -36.67
C PHE A 649 -10.44 -7.50 -36.70
N HIS A 650 -11.06 -7.05 -35.58
CA HIS A 650 -12.51 -6.96 -35.53
C HIS A 650 -13.05 -5.96 -36.56
N ALA A 651 -12.36 -4.80 -36.70
CA ALA A 651 -12.71 -3.79 -37.69
C ALA A 651 -12.54 -4.31 -39.13
N LEU A 652 -11.47 -5.07 -39.42
CA LEU A 652 -11.28 -5.70 -40.72
C LEU A 652 -12.33 -6.79 -41.02
N CYS A 653 -12.70 -7.60 -40.02
CA CYS A 653 -13.72 -8.63 -40.19
C CYS A 653 -15.15 -8.07 -40.39
N CYS A 654 -15.40 -6.80 -40.04
CA CYS A 654 -16.66 -6.13 -40.32
C CYS A 654 -16.72 -5.49 -41.71
N GLN A 655 -15.65 -5.59 -42.54
CA GLN A 655 -15.75 -5.15 -43.91
C GLN A 655 -16.82 -5.94 -44.68
N PRO A 656 -17.66 -5.29 -45.53
CA PRO A 656 -18.59 -6.00 -46.37
C PRO A 656 -17.79 -6.92 -47.32
N ILE A 657 -18.20 -8.19 -47.35
CA ILE A 657 -17.65 -9.16 -48.28
C ILE A 657 -17.85 -8.61 -49.70
N PRO A 658 -16.82 -8.51 -50.54
CA PRO A 658 -16.94 -7.94 -51.90
C PRO A 658 -18.04 -8.68 -52.62
N GLY A 659 -19.13 -7.98 -52.98
CA GLY A 659 -20.26 -8.26 -53.84
C GLY A 659 -20.90 -9.69 -53.87
N PRO A 660 -22.07 -9.85 -54.46
CA PRO A 660 -22.62 -11.19 -54.64
C PRO A 660 -21.69 -11.98 -55.54
N LEU A 661 -21.13 -13.07 -54.99
CA LEU A 661 -20.23 -13.99 -55.65
C LEU A 661 -21.01 -14.74 -56.78
N VAL A 662 -21.26 -14.05 -57.85
CA VAL A 662 -21.79 -14.65 -59.08
C VAL A 662 -20.61 -14.81 -60.03
N GLY A 663 -20.07 -16.04 -60.08
CA GLY A 663 -19.15 -16.47 -61.14
C GLY A 663 -17.71 -16.75 -60.69
N GLY A 664 -17.38 -17.95 -60.55
CA GLY A 664 -16.16 -18.73 -60.61
C GLY A 664 -14.86 -18.12 -60.08
N SER A 665 -13.88 -18.01 -60.92
CA SER A 665 -12.47 -17.75 -60.63
C SER A 665 -12.11 -16.35 -60.12
N ALA A 666 -12.91 -15.29 -60.46
CA ALA A 666 -12.61 -13.91 -60.03
C ALA A 666 -12.95 -13.66 -58.56
N ALA A 667 -14.08 -14.19 -58.12
CA ALA A 667 -14.54 -14.07 -56.74
C ALA A 667 -13.63 -14.78 -55.73
N ALA A 668 -13.06 -15.91 -56.13
CA ALA A 668 -12.09 -16.66 -55.34
C ALA A 668 -10.77 -15.88 -55.17
N LYS A 669 -10.36 -15.08 -56.16
CA LYS A 669 -9.17 -14.22 -56.08
C LYS A 669 -9.38 -13.04 -55.09
N ASP A 670 -10.58 -12.46 -55.08
CA ASP A 670 -10.91 -11.34 -54.18
C ASP A 670 -11.01 -11.82 -52.73
N VAL A 671 -11.59 -13.00 -52.46
CA VAL A 671 -11.60 -13.62 -51.13
C VAL A 671 -10.19 -13.98 -50.68
N ASN A 672 -9.35 -14.52 -51.56
CA ASN A 672 -7.96 -14.84 -51.21
C ASN A 672 -7.14 -13.56 -50.96
N LYS A 673 -7.34 -12.50 -51.71
CA LYS A 673 -6.73 -11.18 -51.45
C LYS A 673 -7.14 -10.62 -50.08
N TRP A 674 -8.42 -10.69 -49.76
CA TRP A 674 -8.96 -10.28 -48.45
C TRP A 674 -8.37 -11.11 -47.29
N LEU A 675 -8.23 -12.45 -47.47
CA LEU A 675 -7.56 -13.31 -46.51
C LEU A 675 -6.07 -12.98 -46.35
N ASP A 676 -5.38 -12.68 -47.45
CA ASP A 676 -3.95 -12.32 -47.41
C ASP A 676 -3.73 -10.94 -46.75
N GLU A 677 -4.66 -9.98 -46.91
CA GLU A 677 -4.64 -8.69 -46.20
C GLU A 677 -4.85 -8.84 -44.68
N ILE A 678 -5.78 -9.75 -44.29
CA ILE A 678 -6.00 -10.08 -42.86
C ILE A 678 -4.77 -10.77 -42.29
N ILE A 679 -4.19 -11.76 -43.00
CA ILE A 679 -3.01 -12.50 -42.56
C ILE A 679 -1.77 -11.59 -42.53
N GLY A 680 -1.62 -10.68 -43.48
CA GLY A 680 -0.53 -9.71 -43.54
C GLY A 680 -0.58 -8.70 -42.41
N GLY A 681 -1.78 -8.24 -42.02
CA GLY A 681 -1.99 -7.40 -40.84
C GLY A 681 -1.65 -8.12 -39.54
N TYR A 682 -1.94 -9.42 -39.45
CA TYR A 682 -1.58 -10.26 -38.32
C TYR A 682 -0.06 -10.45 -38.21
N ASP A 683 0.64 -10.70 -39.30
CA ASP A 683 2.09 -10.97 -39.32
C ASP A 683 2.92 -9.72 -38.90
N SER A 684 2.45 -8.53 -39.25
CA SER A 684 3.07 -7.28 -38.87
C SER A 684 2.88 -6.98 -37.39
N SER A 685 1.75 -7.42 -36.81
CA SER A 685 1.41 -7.15 -35.39
C SER A 685 2.06 -8.12 -34.40
N ILE A 686 2.47 -9.35 -34.84
CA ILE A 686 3.00 -10.41 -33.96
C ILE A 686 4.53 -10.46 -33.90
N ARG A 687 5.25 -9.84 -34.82
CA ARG A 687 6.74 -9.92 -34.82
C ARG A 687 7.41 -9.43 -33.53
N GLU A 688 6.70 -8.75 -32.64
CA GLU A 688 7.22 -8.16 -31.41
C GLU A 688 6.75 -8.82 -30.12
N PHE A 689 5.87 -9.85 -30.16
CA PHE A 689 5.29 -10.46 -28.96
C PHE A 689 5.92 -11.81 -28.58
N HIS A 690 6.39 -11.87 -27.32
CA HIS A 690 6.86 -13.10 -26.69
C HIS A 690 6.17 -13.28 -25.32
N GLY A 691 5.06 -14.05 -25.23
CA GLY A 691 4.43 -14.39 -23.94
C GLY A 691 3.07 -15.10 -24.04
N GLY A 692 2.56 -15.57 -22.90
CA GLY A 692 1.32 -16.37 -22.79
C GLY A 692 0.01 -15.70 -23.23
N ASP A 693 0.00 -14.39 -23.47
CA ASP A 693 -1.16 -13.66 -24.00
C ASP A 693 -1.35 -13.87 -25.51
N ASP A 694 -0.30 -14.26 -26.23
CA ASP A 694 -0.34 -14.60 -27.67
C ASP A 694 -1.31 -15.75 -27.96
N GLN A 695 -1.40 -16.69 -27.03
CA GLN A 695 -2.28 -17.87 -27.18
C GLN A 695 -3.75 -17.49 -27.08
N LYS A 696 -4.11 -16.58 -26.18
CA LYS A 696 -5.48 -16.07 -26.05
C LYS A 696 -5.89 -15.22 -27.26
N LEU A 697 -4.96 -14.42 -27.76
CA LEU A 697 -5.14 -13.63 -28.96
C LEU A 697 -5.38 -14.53 -30.19
N LEU A 698 -4.54 -15.54 -30.40
CA LEU A 698 -4.66 -16.51 -31.46
C LEU A 698 -6.01 -17.24 -31.44
N ILE A 699 -6.45 -17.70 -30.26
CA ILE A 699 -7.75 -18.38 -30.11
C ILE A 699 -8.90 -17.43 -30.44
N SER A 700 -8.81 -16.16 -30.05
CA SER A 700 -9.83 -15.15 -30.34
C SER A 700 -9.90 -14.82 -31.81
N LEU A 701 -8.76 -14.69 -32.49
CA LEU A 701 -8.66 -14.49 -33.94
C LEU A 701 -9.23 -15.69 -34.74
N LEU A 702 -8.91 -16.90 -34.34
CA LEU A 702 -9.46 -18.12 -34.94
C LEU A 702 -10.99 -18.20 -34.76
N LYS A 703 -11.53 -17.80 -33.58
CA LYS A 703 -12.99 -17.74 -33.37
C LYS A 703 -13.67 -16.70 -34.28
N ILE A 704 -13.03 -15.56 -34.52
CA ILE A 704 -13.54 -14.52 -35.43
C ILE A 704 -13.51 -15.01 -36.89
N LEU A 705 -12.40 -15.58 -37.33
CA LEU A 705 -12.27 -16.17 -38.67
C LEU A 705 -13.28 -17.29 -38.91
N CYS A 706 -13.51 -18.19 -37.97
CA CYS A 706 -14.50 -19.25 -38.05
C CYS A 706 -15.94 -18.72 -38.17
N ARG A 707 -16.30 -17.66 -37.45
CA ARG A 707 -17.64 -17.03 -37.57
C ARG A 707 -17.85 -16.40 -38.93
N HIS A 708 -16.85 -15.72 -39.48
CA HIS A 708 -16.94 -15.11 -40.82
C HIS A 708 -16.95 -16.16 -41.91
N TYR A 709 -16.15 -17.23 -41.78
CA TYR A 709 -16.16 -18.34 -42.74
C TYR A 709 -17.47 -19.13 -42.72
N GLY A 710 -18.13 -19.28 -41.57
CA GLY A 710 -19.49 -19.86 -41.45
C GLY A 710 -20.53 -19.07 -42.27
N LYS A 711 -20.45 -17.72 -42.26
CA LYS A 711 -21.29 -16.84 -43.07
C LYS A 711 -21.03 -16.95 -44.56
N LEU A 712 -19.77 -17.23 -44.96
CA LEU A 712 -19.39 -17.43 -46.38
C LEU A 712 -19.86 -18.77 -46.93
N ARG A 713 -20.03 -19.81 -46.09
CA ARG A 713 -20.43 -21.14 -46.51
C ARG A 713 -21.93 -21.31 -46.75
N SER A 714 -22.73 -20.41 -46.21
CA SER A 714 -24.20 -20.48 -46.27
C SER A 714 -24.80 -20.26 -47.69
N PRO A 715 -24.20 -19.49 -48.63
CA PRO A 715 -24.74 -19.30 -49.99
C PRO A 715 -24.33 -20.37 -50.99
N PHE A 716 -23.31 -21.20 -50.71
CA PHE A 716 -22.80 -22.18 -51.63
C PHE A 716 -23.33 -23.57 -51.27
N GLY A 717 -24.21 -24.11 -52.12
CA GLY A 717 -24.73 -25.47 -51.98
C GLY A 717 -23.61 -26.50 -51.98
N SER A 718 -23.92 -27.66 -51.41
CA SER A 718 -23.06 -28.79 -51.06
C SER A 718 -22.40 -29.55 -52.24
N ASP A 719 -21.66 -28.87 -53.12
CA ASP A 719 -20.88 -29.58 -54.13
C ASP A 719 -19.38 -29.39 -53.94
N PRO A 720 -18.62 -30.47 -53.60
CA PRO A 720 -17.21 -30.37 -53.27
C PRO A 720 -16.27 -30.24 -54.47
N SER A 721 -16.79 -30.19 -55.69
CA SER A 721 -16.00 -30.30 -56.93
C SER A 721 -15.59 -28.95 -57.56
N GLN A 722 -15.89 -27.80 -56.99
CA GLN A 722 -15.41 -26.51 -57.51
C GLN A 722 -14.02 -26.17 -56.98
N GLU A 723 -13.02 -26.50 -57.76
CA GLU A 723 -11.62 -26.09 -57.57
C GLU A 723 -11.51 -24.57 -57.64
N GLY A 724 -11.11 -23.91 -56.52
CA GLY A 724 -10.74 -22.51 -56.53
C GLY A 724 -10.87 -21.71 -55.25
N ILE A 725 -11.62 -22.16 -54.27
CA ILE A 725 -11.74 -21.50 -52.99
C ILE A 725 -10.86 -22.19 -51.96
N ALA A 726 -9.86 -21.49 -51.45
CA ALA A 726 -8.99 -22.02 -50.39
C ALA A 726 -9.88 -22.41 -49.20
N GLY A 727 -9.88 -23.70 -48.85
CA GLY A 727 -10.63 -24.21 -47.71
C GLY A 727 -10.10 -23.59 -46.38
N PRO A 728 -10.90 -23.65 -45.31
CA PRO A 728 -10.47 -23.15 -44.01
C PRO A 728 -9.14 -23.71 -43.54
N GLU A 729 -8.82 -24.96 -44.00
CA GLU A 729 -7.56 -25.64 -43.76
C GLU A 729 -6.35 -24.90 -44.33
N MET A 730 -6.51 -24.18 -45.44
CA MET A 730 -5.42 -23.48 -46.12
C MET A 730 -5.18 -22.09 -45.49
N ALA A 731 -6.23 -21.40 -45.08
CA ALA A 731 -6.10 -20.13 -44.32
C ALA A 731 -5.47 -20.36 -42.94
N VAL A 732 -5.87 -21.43 -42.26
CA VAL A 732 -5.28 -21.85 -40.99
C VAL A 732 -3.84 -22.33 -41.18
N THR A 733 -3.55 -23.06 -42.24
CA THR A 733 -2.18 -23.54 -42.58
C THR A 733 -1.25 -22.38 -42.95
N LYS A 734 -1.75 -21.33 -43.63
CA LYS A 734 -0.99 -20.09 -43.87
C LYS A 734 -0.72 -19.31 -42.57
N LEU A 735 -1.71 -19.11 -41.70
CA LEU A 735 -1.56 -18.50 -40.36
C LEU A 735 -0.53 -19.27 -39.53
N PHE A 736 -0.55 -20.59 -39.55
CA PHE A 736 0.38 -21.41 -38.80
C PHE A 736 1.78 -21.51 -39.41
N SER A 737 1.95 -21.40 -40.74
CA SER A 737 3.26 -21.30 -41.32
C SER A 737 3.99 -20.01 -40.94
N SER A 738 3.26 -18.93 -40.73
CA SER A 738 3.73 -17.65 -40.18
C SER A 738 4.12 -17.78 -38.71
N CYS A 739 3.34 -18.51 -37.91
CA CYS A 739 3.65 -18.75 -36.49
C CYS A 739 4.81 -19.73 -36.24
N LYS A 740 5.23 -20.56 -37.24
CA LYS A 740 6.38 -21.48 -37.13
C LYS A 740 7.71 -20.76 -36.93
N SER A 741 7.81 -19.50 -37.32
CA SER A 741 8.98 -18.68 -37.08
C SER A 741 9.10 -18.22 -35.59
N SER A 742 8.06 -18.38 -34.77
CA SER A 742 7.96 -17.88 -33.38
C SER A 742 7.99 -18.94 -32.27
N GLY A 743 8.27 -20.22 -32.56
CA GLY A 743 8.66 -21.23 -31.53
C GLY A 743 7.51 -21.96 -30.77
N ALA A 744 6.27 -21.95 -31.25
CA ALA A 744 5.14 -22.63 -30.63
C ALA A 744 5.13 -24.17 -30.72
N HIS A 745 4.70 -24.88 -29.67
CA HIS A 745 4.79 -26.32 -29.48
C HIS A 745 3.84 -27.15 -30.38
N LYS A 746 4.36 -28.26 -30.93
CA LYS A 746 3.67 -29.19 -31.87
C LYS A 746 2.43 -29.91 -31.30
N GLY A 747 2.25 -30.03 -29.99
CA GLY A 747 1.17 -30.83 -29.38
C GLY A 747 -0.23 -30.22 -29.49
N GLU A 748 -0.32 -28.88 -29.49
CA GLU A 748 -1.60 -28.16 -29.52
C GLU A 748 -2.17 -28.01 -30.94
N TYR A 749 -1.35 -28.21 -31.91
CA TYR A 749 -1.65 -28.19 -33.32
C TYR A 749 -2.74 -29.21 -33.72
N GLY A 750 -2.59 -30.44 -33.22
CA GLY A 750 -3.52 -31.52 -33.46
C GLY A 750 -4.94 -31.28 -32.95
N ALA A 751 -5.06 -30.65 -31.81
CA ALA A 751 -6.35 -30.36 -31.17
C ALA A 751 -7.13 -29.26 -31.90
N ILE A 752 -6.47 -28.20 -32.35
CA ILE A 752 -7.11 -27.10 -33.09
C ILE A 752 -7.59 -27.53 -34.46
N VAL A 753 -6.78 -28.29 -35.21
CA VAL A 753 -7.16 -28.84 -36.52
C VAL A 753 -8.30 -29.88 -36.38
N HIS A 754 -8.29 -30.65 -35.29
CA HIS A 754 -9.38 -31.60 -34.98
C HIS A 754 -10.69 -30.89 -34.62
N CYS A 755 -10.63 -29.81 -33.86
CA CYS A 755 -11.81 -28.97 -33.55
C CYS A 755 -12.39 -28.32 -34.82
N MET A 756 -11.55 -27.88 -35.76
CA MET A 756 -12.03 -27.23 -37.00
C MET A 756 -12.63 -28.22 -38.02
N LYS A 757 -12.13 -29.47 -38.08
CA LYS A 757 -12.72 -30.54 -38.91
C LYS A 757 -14.10 -30.97 -38.42
N ASN A 758 -14.42 -30.75 -37.15
CA ASN A 758 -15.64 -31.23 -36.52
C ASN A 758 -16.61 -30.09 -36.15
N ILE A 759 -16.51 -28.90 -36.75
CA ILE A 759 -17.50 -27.82 -36.52
C ILE A 759 -18.83 -28.23 -37.18
N PRO A 760 -19.92 -28.51 -36.43
CA PRO A 760 -21.20 -28.87 -36.98
C PRO A 760 -21.82 -27.67 -37.72
N SER A 761 -22.55 -27.91 -38.82
CA SER A 761 -23.37 -26.89 -39.46
C SER A 761 -24.45 -26.36 -38.48
N GLU A 762 -24.90 -25.12 -38.68
CA GLU A 762 -25.89 -24.48 -37.78
C GLU A 762 -27.17 -25.32 -37.61
N ASN A 763 -27.57 -26.10 -38.64
CA ASN A 763 -28.68 -27.06 -38.58
C ASN A 763 -28.39 -28.30 -37.72
N GLN A 764 -27.13 -28.68 -37.54
CA GLN A 764 -26.74 -29.78 -36.65
C GLN A 764 -26.67 -29.30 -35.21
N ILE A 765 -26.29 -28.04 -34.97
CA ILE A 765 -26.30 -27.41 -33.64
C ILE A 765 -27.76 -27.28 -33.12
N GLN A 766 -28.72 -26.86 -33.98
CA GLN A 766 -30.13 -26.78 -33.63
C GLN A 766 -30.78 -28.14 -33.42
N ALA A 767 -30.40 -29.18 -34.20
CA ALA A 767 -30.87 -30.55 -34.00
C ALA A 767 -30.34 -31.14 -32.69
N THR A 768 -29.07 -30.93 -32.34
CA THR A 768 -28.49 -31.40 -31.06
C THR A 768 -29.06 -30.65 -29.84
N ALA A 769 -29.43 -29.39 -29.98
CA ALA A 769 -30.11 -28.64 -28.92
C ALA A 769 -31.57 -29.14 -28.67
N LYS A 770 -32.24 -29.66 -29.70
CA LYS A 770 -33.56 -30.31 -29.55
C LYS A 770 -33.51 -31.72 -28.94
N GLU A 771 -32.43 -32.48 -29.21
CA GLU A 771 -32.24 -33.82 -28.63
C GLU A 771 -31.84 -33.78 -27.14
N VAL A 772 -31.16 -32.72 -26.68
CA VAL A 772 -30.74 -32.54 -25.25
C VAL A 772 -31.92 -32.20 -24.32
N GLN A 773 -33.10 -31.82 -24.84
CA GLN A 773 -34.31 -31.61 -24.06
C GLN A 773 -35.09 -32.90 -23.68
N ASN A 774 -34.57 -34.10 -24.05
CA ASN A 774 -35.21 -35.36 -23.72
C ASN A 774 -34.48 -36.05 -22.52
N PRO A 775 -35.20 -36.38 -21.40
CA PRO A 775 -34.50 -36.69 -20.11
C PRO A 775 -33.99 -38.13 -19.94
N LEU A 776 -33.86 -38.92 -20.96
CA LEU A 776 -33.53 -40.37 -20.88
C LEU A 776 -32.35 -40.81 -21.76
N VAL A 777 -31.13 -40.40 -21.48
CA VAL A 777 -29.94 -41.16 -21.88
C VAL A 777 -28.76 -40.95 -20.93
N SER A 778 -28.31 -42.08 -20.44
CA SER A 778 -27.33 -42.39 -19.37
C SER A 778 -26.01 -41.66 -19.28
N GLY A 779 -25.57 -41.52 -18.08
CA GLY A 779 -24.40 -41.19 -17.25
C GLY A 779 -22.99 -41.09 -17.83
N ARG A 780 -22.67 -41.47 -19.05
CA ARG A 780 -21.29 -41.39 -19.58
C ARG A 780 -21.03 -40.27 -20.59
N ARG A 781 -22.07 -39.50 -20.97
CA ARG A 781 -21.95 -38.31 -21.82
C ARG A 781 -21.94 -36.99 -21.07
N LYS A 782 -22.13 -37.01 -19.76
CA LYS A 782 -22.17 -35.76 -18.95
C LYS A 782 -20.85 -35.06 -18.81
N GLU A 783 -19.73 -35.76 -18.74
CA GLU A 783 -18.43 -35.12 -18.56
C GLU A 783 -17.86 -34.47 -19.84
N ALA A 784 -18.11 -35.07 -20.99
CA ALA A 784 -17.72 -34.50 -22.29
C ALA A 784 -18.61 -33.30 -22.70
N LEU A 785 -19.87 -33.28 -22.27
CA LEU A 785 -20.78 -32.16 -22.51
C LEU A 785 -20.59 -31.00 -21.54
N GLN A 786 -20.09 -31.18 -20.33
CA GLN A 786 -19.75 -30.10 -19.42
C GLN A 786 -18.60 -29.22 -19.94
N TYR A 787 -17.63 -29.81 -20.63
CA TYR A 787 -16.56 -29.03 -21.26
C TYR A 787 -17.02 -28.30 -22.54
N ALA A 788 -17.98 -28.87 -23.29
CA ALA A 788 -18.53 -28.23 -24.48
C ALA A 788 -19.63 -27.21 -24.20
N GLN A 789 -20.40 -27.37 -23.13
CA GLN A 789 -21.49 -26.45 -22.74
C GLN A 789 -20.97 -25.17 -22.09
N ALA A 790 -19.83 -25.17 -21.40
CA ALA A 790 -19.23 -23.96 -20.85
C ALA A 790 -18.83 -22.94 -21.93
N ASP A 791 -18.55 -23.40 -23.15
CA ASP A 791 -18.13 -22.55 -24.28
C ASP A 791 -19.26 -22.17 -25.25
N VAL A 792 -20.40 -22.88 -25.23
CA VAL A 792 -21.51 -22.67 -26.20
C VAL A 792 -22.65 -21.79 -25.62
N PHE A 793 -22.82 -21.74 -24.29
CA PHE A 793 -23.90 -20.95 -23.68
C PHE A 793 -23.57 -19.47 -23.46
N ASN A 794 -22.35 -19.01 -23.75
CA ASN A 794 -22.02 -17.57 -23.75
C ASN A 794 -22.40 -16.83 -25.04
N GLY A 795 -23.27 -17.39 -25.87
CA GLY A 795 -23.65 -16.89 -27.18
C GLY A 795 -25.12 -16.48 -27.35
N GLU A 796 -25.93 -16.47 -26.33
CA GLU A 796 -27.32 -15.95 -26.44
C GLU A 796 -27.35 -14.45 -26.14
N ASN A 797 -27.96 -13.72 -27.10
CA ASN A 797 -28.27 -12.29 -26.98
C ASN A 797 -29.02 -11.97 -25.69
N PRO A 798 -28.50 -11.16 -24.80
CA PRO A 798 -29.35 -10.45 -23.87
C PRO A 798 -29.94 -9.24 -24.57
N THR A 799 -31.25 -9.23 -24.64
CA THR A 799 -32.03 -8.00 -24.77
C THR A 799 -31.49 -6.96 -23.80
N VAL A 800 -31.16 -5.81 -24.36
CA VAL A 800 -31.07 -4.47 -23.73
C VAL A 800 -31.23 -4.51 -22.21
N ASP A 801 -30.08 -4.61 -21.50
CA ASP A 801 -29.86 -3.96 -20.21
C ASP A 801 -28.36 -3.76 -20.02
N GLY A 802 -28.01 -2.50 -19.80
CA GLY A 802 -26.64 -1.99 -19.86
C GLY A 802 -25.73 -2.53 -18.75
N ASN A 803 -24.82 -3.41 -19.10
CA ASN A 803 -23.70 -3.74 -18.21
C ASN A 803 -22.50 -4.33 -18.96
N TYR A 804 -21.96 -3.63 -19.92
CA TYR A 804 -20.70 -4.02 -20.63
C TYR A 804 -19.53 -3.07 -20.41
N GLY A 805 -19.59 -2.16 -19.40
CA GLY A 805 -18.54 -1.19 -19.10
C GLY A 805 -17.52 -1.59 -18.03
N ASN A 806 -17.73 -2.66 -17.25
CA ASN A 806 -17.04 -2.81 -15.96
C ASN A 806 -15.79 -3.70 -15.93
N LEU A 807 -15.38 -4.37 -17.02
CA LEU A 807 -14.28 -5.34 -16.95
C LEU A 807 -12.89 -4.78 -17.30
N HIS A 808 -12.77 -3.66 -17.97
CA HIS A 808 -11.47 -3.06 -18.31
C HIS A 808 -11.06 -1.87 -17.45
N TYR A 809 -12.01 -1.11 -16.92
CA TYR A 809 -11.70 0.04 -16.05
C TYR A 809 -11.25 -0.35 -14.64
N GLY A 810 -11.62 -1.51 -14.13
CA GLY A 810 -11.24 -1.98 -12.80
C GLY A 810 -9.72 -2.18 -12.60
N LYS A 811 -8.97 -2.57 -13.64
CA LYS A 811 -7.52 -2.79 -13.52
C LYS A 811 -6.69 -1.51 -13.54
N LEU A 812 -7.10 -0.52 -14.33
CA LEU A 812 -6.43 0.79 -14.36
C LEU A 812 -6.73 1.62 -13.11
N TRP A 813 -7.90 1.42 -12.54
CA TRP A 813 -8.35 2.21 -11.39
C TRP A 813 -7.66 1.83 -10.07
N TYR A 814 -7.32 0.55 -9.89
CA TYR A 814 -6.64 0.06 -8.69
C TYR A 814 -5.16 0.46 -8.59
N GLN A 815 -4.51 0.76 -9.68
CA GLN A 815 -3.12 1.24 -9.66
C GLN A 815 -2.97 2.66 -9.09
N TYR A 816 -4.03 3.47 -9.08
CA TYR A 816 -3.98 4.88 -8.66
C TYR A 816 -4.50 5.16 -7.24
N THR A 817 -5.13 4.20 -6.56
CA THR A 817 -5.63 4.41 -5.19
C THR A 817 -4.64 4.00 -4.10
N SER A 818 -3.49 3.44 -4.44
CA SER A 818 -2.48 2.94 -3.49
C SER A 818 -1.15 3.71 -3.50
N SER A 819 -1.14 4.94 -4.01
CA SER A 819 0.02 5.84 -3.88
C SER A 819 -0.32 7.07 -3.05
#